data_6ad6c51420727ae3276cdd0a2d37d210
#
_entry.id   6ad6c51420727ae3276cdd0a2d37d210
#
_cell.length_a   1.000
_cell.length_b   1.000
_cell.length_c   1.000
_cell.angle_alpha   90.00
_cell.angle_beta   90.00
_cell.angle_gamma   90.00
#
_symmetry.space_group_name_H-M   'P 1'
#
loop_
_entity.id
_entity.type
_entity.pdbx_description
1 polymer ?
#
loop_
_entity_poly.entity_id
_entity_poly.type
_entity_poly.pdbx_seq_one_letter_code
_entity_poly.pdbx_strand_id
1 'polypeptide(L)'
;MQRSFTRLHARACLGRAAARRRAGFLLCLLCMVLTGMFAAAPSQAADEDGYDLWLRYRPLPAAQRGPVEVSSLVTLAPDSPTVRAAVAELQRGLQGMLGHAPATASGDANLRAGGLVLAHAGALPPALAAALPPDARARLATLGRDGYLLARVRAGTGAGAGQLTLIAGGAGTGLLYGSFAFLRALQTGLAATLERAPVIETPRLPLRMLNHWDNLDRTVERGYAGESIWNWWELPAIVDPRYVDYARANASLGINGTVLDNVNAKAEILSPAYLAKAAAVAKVLRPYGMRVYLAVRWSTPLELHETRSADPLDPEVAAWWRRKADAIYAAIPDFGGFLVKANSEGQPGPQDYGRDHADGANMLARALAPHGGVVIWRAFVYAPPGQAKAADDPKAHDRAAQAYEQFKPLDDRFDANVIVQVKNGPIDFQPREPFSPLFGAMPATPLMMEFQVTKEYLGYATHLVYLGTLFQETLRADTRAGGRAMPVARTLEGAQQGRVGGIAGVANIGASRNWTGSTFDQANWYALGRLAWDPMLDAGAIAREWAAQTFAPDARIVEPVVAMMMGSREAAVDYMTPLGLHHMMGTGHHYGPAPWVGDLARADWNPTYYHRAARDGIGFDRTASGSNAVAQYAPELARRLQDPATTPPELLLWFHHLPWDYAMPSGRTLWAELVAHYDHGVAQVAHMQAQWDALKPLIDARRWEDTAQRLAQQREEALWWRDACIAYFKSVNGLALPPGTRAPAHPLEYYQALRFPYAPGHG
;
A
#
# COMPACT_ATOMS: atom_id res chain seq x y z
N MET A 1 47.94 33.14 -38.81
CA MET A 1 48.08 33.83 -40.12
C MET A 1 46.73 34.50 -40.39
N GLN A 2 46.56 35.70 -40.02
CA GLN A 2 46.85 36.96 -40.65
C GLN A 2 46.13 37.20 -41.97
N ARG A 3 45.27 38.21 -41.82
CA ARG A 3 45.03 39.39 -42.70
C ARG A 3 43.99 39.16 -43.79
N SER A 4 43.08 39.99 -43.95
CA SER A 4 42.84 41.45 -44.05
C SER A 4 42.24 41.77 -45.39
N PHE A 5 41.35 42.70 -45.44
CA PHE A 5 41.15 43.90 -46.29
C PHE A 5 39.68 44.08 -46.62
N THR A 6 39.02 45.04 -46.09
CA THR A 6 38.96 46.51 -46.26
C THR A 6 38.17 47.01 -47.48
N ARG A 7 37.12 47.80 -47.20
CA ARG A 7 36.58 49.03 -47.85
C ARG A 7 36.09 49.00 -49.28
N LEU A 8 34.88 49.53 -49.47
CA LEU A 8 34.61 50.77 -50.24
C LEU A 8 33.14 51.18 -50.17
N HIS A 9 32.86 52.29 -49.55
CA HIS A 9 32.28 53.60 -49.99
C HIS A 9 30.85 53.59 -50.51
N ALA A 10 29.91 54.14 -49.74
CA ALA A 10 29.34 55.50 -49.73
C ALA A 10 28.86 56.04 -51.09
N ARG A 11 27.53 56.21 -51.21
CA ARG A 11 26.75 57.35 -51.64
C ARG A 11 25.37 57.00 -52.20
N ALA A 12 24.35 57.42 -51.52
CA ALA A 12 23.23 58.13 -52.06
C ALA A 12 22.13 58.35 -50.98
N CYS A 13 22.20 59.52 -50.41
CA CYS A 13 21.09 60.08 -49.65
C CYS A 13 20.09 60.69 -50.63
N LEU A 14 18.83 60.83 -50.15
CA LEU A 14 17.68 61.62 -50.66
C LEU A 14 16.71 60.87 -51.56
N GLY A 15 15.56 60.51 -50.98
CA GLY A 15 14.39 60.14 -51.69
C GLY A 15 13.44 59.15 -51.10
N ARG A 16 13.33 59.02 -49.74
CA ARG A 16 12.34 58.05 -49.13
C ARG A 16 11.78 58.50 -47.77
N ALA A 17 11.26 59.71 -47.67
CA ALA A 17 10.55 60.15 -46.45
C ALA A 17 9.03 59.89 -46.46
N ALA A 18 8.41 59.62 -47.60
CA ALA A 18 6.97 59.41 -47.71
C ALA A 18 6.51 57.94 -47.69
N ALA A 19 7.40 57.01 -48.07
CA ALA A 19 7.08 55.55 -48.04
C ALA A 19 7.22 54.91 -46.65
N ARG A 20 8.03 55.50 -45.75
CA ARG A 20 8.26 54.96 -44.40
C ARG A 20 7.05 55.19 -43.46
N ARG A 21 6.20 56.15 -43.65
CA ARG A 21 5.03 56.34 -42.76
C ARG A 21 3.88 55.36 -43.06
N ARG A 22 3.69 54.91 -44.32
CA ARG A 22 2.69 53.87 -44.64
C ARG A 22 3.13 52.46 -44.35
N ALA A 23 4.43 52.10 -44.41
CA ALA A 23 4.96 50.84 -44.05
C ALA A 23 5.01 50.64 -42.50
N GLY A 24 5.27 51.72 -41.74
CA GLY A 24 5.22 51.68 -40.26
C GLY A 24 3.80 51.48 -39.72
N PHE A 25 2.79 52.04 -40.36
CA PHE A 25 1.40 51.86 -39.91
C PHE A 25 0.85 50.47 -40.27
N LEU A 26 1.22 49.91 -41.40
CA LEU A 26 0.89 48.53 -41.79
C LEU A 26 1.64 47.49 -40.91
N LEU A 27 2.89 47.78 -40.54
CA LEU A 27 3.65 46.90 -39.65
C LEU A 27 3.11 46.94 -38.21
N CYS A 28 2.69 48.10 -37.71
CA CYS A 28 2.03 48.21 -36.40
C CYS A 28 0.62 47.56 -36.39
N LEU A 29 -0.14 47.66 -37.50
CA LEU A 29 -1.43 46.94 -37.60
C LEU A 29 -1.23 45.44 -37.71
N LEU A 30 -0.20 44.98 -38.43
CA LEU A 30 0.16 43.54 -38.51
C LEU A 30 0.68 43.00 -37.16
N CYS A 31 1.47 43.80 -36.40
CA CYS A 31 1.86 43.46 -35.06
C CYS A 31 0.68 43.48 -34.08
N MET A 32 -0.28 44.39 -34.18
CA MET A 32 -1.47 44.35 -33.33
C MET A 32 -2.45 43.23 -33.71
N VAL A 33 -2.51 42.82 -34.95
CA VAL A 33 -3.30 41.62 -35.36
C VAL A 33 -2.57 40.33 -34.97
N LEU A 34 -1.23 40.30 -35.01
CA LEU A 34 -0.43 39.17 -34.52
C LEU A 34 -0.38 39.09 -32.99
N THR A 35 -0.47 40.22 -32.26
CA THR A 35 -0.61 40.18 -30.78
C THR A 35 -2.05 39.92 -30.35
N GLY A 36 -3.06 40.16 -31.19
CA GLY A 36 -4.46 39.75 -30.93
C GLY A 36 -4.76 38.29 -31.24
N MET A 37 -3.88 37.58 -31.96
CA MET A 37 -3.96 36.12 -32.22
C MET A 37 -3.10 35.25 -31.30
N PHE A 38 -2.40 35.83 -30.36
CA PHE A 38 -2.05 35.10 -29.14
C PHE A 38 -3.27 35.08 -28.21
N ALA A 39 -4.36 34.49 -28.69
CA ALA A 39 -5.31 33.83 -27.80
C ALA A 39 -4.45 32.93 -26.92
N ALA A 40 -4.55 33.14 -25.63
CA ALA A 40 -3.84 32.36 -24.64
C ALA A 40 -3.83 30.90 -25.10
N ALA A 41 -2.67 30.40 -25.55
CA ALA A 41 -2.45 28.98 -25.64
C ALA A 41 -2.89 28.44 -24.29
N PRO A 42 -3.75 27.44 -24.21
CA PRO A 42 -4.05 26.83 -22.94
C PRO A 42 -2.67 26.57 -22.29
N SER A 43 -2.45 27.11 -21.10
CA SER A 43 -1.22 26.86 -20.38
C SER A 43 -1.08 25.34 -20.43
N GLN A 44 -0.07 24.83 -21.15
CA GLN A 44 0.25 23.42 -21.10
C GLN A 44 0.34 23.14 -19.62
N ALA A 45 -0.62 22.37 -19.11
CA ALA A 45 -0.55 21.91 -17.73
C ALA A 45 0.84 21.31 -17.59
N ALA A 46 1.64 21.83 -16.65
CA ALA A 46 2.99 21.34 -16.42
C ALA A 46 2.92 19.81 -16.39
N ASP A 47 3.79 19.16 -17.18
CA ASP A 47 3.80 17.72 -17.32
C ASP A 47 3.79 17.09 -15.92
N GLU A 48 2.78 16.28 -15.65
CA GLU A 48 2.56 15.69 -14.35
C GLU A 48 3.48 14.51 -14.15
N ASP A 49 4.43 14.63 -13.21
CA ASP A 49 5.45 13.61 -12.95
C ASP A 49 5.08 12.61 -11.86
N GLY A 50 3.88 12.74 -11.29
CA GLY A 50 3.37 11.86 -10.23
C GLY A 50 3.93 12.13 -8.82
N TYR A 51 4.77 13.15 -8.64
CA TYR A 51 5.37 13.46 -7.33
C TYR A 51 4.34 13.85 -6.28
N ASP A 52 3.34 14.64 -6.66
CA ASP A 52 2.31 15.14 -5.75
C ASP A 52 1.25 14.08 -5.38
N LEU A 53 1.37 12.86 -5.94
CA LEU A 53 0.47 11.75 -5.63
C LEU A 53 -1.00 12.15 -5.89
N TRP A 54 -1.87 11.89 -4.94
CA TRP A 54 -3.28 12.33 -4.89
C TRP A 54 -3.48 13.68 -4.20
N LEU A 55 -2.39 14.37 -3.78
CA LEU A 55 -2.39 15.68 -3.10
C LEU A 55 -2.09 16.85 -4.05
N ARG A 56 -2.54 16.72 -5.30
CA ARG A 56 -2.25 17.69 -6.39
C ARG A 56 -3.02 18.98 -6.26
N TYR A 57 -4.15 18.99 -5.57
CA TYR A 57 -4.99 20.15 -5.32
C TYR A 57 -5.23 21.03 -6.57
N ARG A 58 -5.64 20.40 -7.68
CA ARG A 58 -5.91 21.11 -8.93
C ARG A 58 -7.06 22.10 -8.79
N PRO A 59 -7.06 23.20 -9.57
CA PRO A 59 -8.17 24.16 -9.58
C PRO A 59 -9.50 23.47 -9.83
N LEU A 60 -10.46 23.71 -8.92
CA LEU A 60 -11.80 23.15 -9.06
C LEU A 60 -12.54 23.78 -10.24
N PRO A 61 -13.38 23.03 -10.97
CA PRO A 61 -14.33 23.59 -11.93
C PRO A 61 -15.23 24.64 -11.28
N ALA A 62 -15.59 25.68 -12.01
CA ALA A 62 -16.40 26.79 -11.48
C ALA A 62 -17.71 26.33 -10.80
N ALA A 63 -18.36 25.28 -11.35
CA ALA A 63 -19.59 24.71 -10.79
C ALA A 63 -19.38 24.06 -9.40
N GLN A 64 -18.16 23.65 -9.06
CA GLN A 64 -17.83 23.02 -7.79
C GLN A 64 -17.30 24.01 -6.74
N ARG A 65 -16.94 25.25 -7.14
CA ARG A 65 -16.43 26.30 -6.22
C ARG A 65 -17.53 26.93 -5.37
N GLY A 66 -18.73 27.15 -5.95
CA GLY A 66 -19.79 27.91 -5.31
C GLY A 66 -20.30 27.39 -3.97
N PRO A 67 -20.48 26.06 -3.76
CA PRO A 67 -20.94 25.52 -2.50
C PRO A 67 -19.93 25.63 -1.35
N VAL A 68 -18.65 25.90 -1.62
CA VAL A 68 -17.56 25.83 -0.62
C VAL A 68 -16.66 27.07 -0.73
N GLU A 69 -17.25 28.24 -0.56
CA GLU A 69 -16.47 29.45 -0.39
C GLU A 69 -15.83 29.46 1.00
N VAL A 70 -14.49 29.43 1.07
CA VAL A 70 -13.72 29.53 2.32
C VAL A 70 -13.04 30.90 2.37
N SER A 71 -13.66 31.83 3.07
CA SER A 71 -13.17 33.19 3.21
C SER A 71 -12.10 33.39 4.29
N SER A 72 -12.12 32.54 5.33
CA SER A 72 -11.18 32.58 6.45
C SER A 72 -10.95 31.19 7.06
N LEU A 73 -9.80 30.98 7.66
CA LEU A 73 -9.45 29.79 8.43
C LEU A 73 -9.28 30.19 9.91
N VAL A 74 -10.17 29.70 10.76
CA VAL A 74 -10.18 30.03 12.19
C VAL A 74 -9.77 28.82 13.01
N THR A 75 -8.74 28.96 13.84
CA THR A 75 -8.27 27.91 14.73
C THR A 75 -8.69 28.19 16.16
N LEU A 76 -9.48 27.31 16.74
CA LEU A 76 -9.90 27.31 18.15
C LEU A 76 -9.11 26.29 19.00
N ALA A 77 -8.37 25.39 18.33
CA ALA A 77 -7.53 24.42 18.98
C ALA A 77 -6.24 25.08 19.53
N PRO A 78 -5.67 24.57 20.65
CA PRO A 78 -4.36 24.99 21.12
C PRO A 78 -3.28 24.80 20.07
N ASP A 79 -2.33 25.74 20.03
CA ASP A 79 -1.20 25.65 19.09
C ASP A 79 -0.33 24.41 19.38
N SER A 80 -0.04 23.65 18.34
CA SER A 80 0.86 22.50 18.37
C SER A 80 1.46 22.25 16.99
N PRO A 81 2.57 21.50 16.87
CA PRO A 81 3.14 21.17 15.57
C PRO A 81 2.13 20.48 14.63
N THR A 82 1.25 19.63 15.17
CA THR A 82 0.24 18.91 14.38
C THR A 82 -0.89 19.84 13.93
N VAL A 83 -1.34 20.76 14.77
CA VAL A 83 -2.34 21.77 14.38
C VAL A 83 -1.77 22.70 13.31
N ARG A 84 -0.51 23.12 13.45
CA ARG A 84 0.17 23.92 12.41
C ARG A 84 0.29 23.17 11.08
N ALA A 85 0.59 21.86 11.11
CA ALA A 85 0.60 21.03 9.91
C ALA A 85 -0.79 20.97 9.23
N ALA A 86 -1.86 20.82 10.01
CA ALA A 86 -3.23 20.83 9.51
C ALA A 86 -3.60 22.18 8.85
N VAL A 87 -3.26 23.30 9.49
CA VAL A 87 -3.49 24.66 8.95
C VAL A 87 -2.70 24.85 7.64
N ALA A 88 -1.43 24.48 7.62
CA ALA A 88 -0.57 24.63 6.45
C ALA A 88 -1.09 23.80 5.26
N GLU A 89 -1.59 22.60 5.53
CA GLU A 89 -2.15 21.75 4.48
C GLU A 89 -3.46 22.30 3.93
N LEU A 90 -4.36 22.81 4.79
CA LEU A 90 -5.58 23.50 4.35
C LEU A 90 -5.27 24.72 3.50
N GLN A 91 -4.30 25.54 3.91
CA GLN A 91 -3.88 26.71 3.12
C GLN A 91 -3.36 26.28 1.74
N ARG A 92 -2.49 25.26 1.71
CA ARG A 92 -1.94 24.72 0.43
C ARG A 92 -3.03 24.17 -0.47
N GLY A 93 -3.92 23.32 0.08
CA GLY A 93 -4.99 22.71 -0.68
C GLY A 93 -5.99 23.71 -1.20
N LEU A 94 -6.41 24.66 -0.38
CA LEU A 94 -7.34 25.73 -0.79
C LEU A 94 -6.72 26.70 -1.79
N GLN A 95 -5.44 27.06 -1.61
CA GLN A 95 -4.71 27.84 -2.60
C GLN A 95 -4.70 27.16 -3.98
N GLY A 96 -4.43 25.87 -4.03
CA GLY A 96 -4.43 25.11 -5.30
C GLY A 96 -5.84 25.02 -5.92
N MET A 97 -6.84 24.67 -5.12
CA MET A 97 -8.19 24.38 -5.59
C MET A 97 -9.04 25.64 -5.86
N LEU A 98 -8.92 26.67 -5.02
CA LEU A 98 -9.73 27.87 -5.10
C LEU A 98 -8.98 29.09 -5.71
N GLY A 99 -7.65 29.00 -5.83
CA GLY A 99 -6.81 30.07 -6.34
C GLY A 99 -6.36 31.09 -5.26
N HIS A 100 -6.77 30.90 -4.01
CA HIS A 100 -6.35 31.76 -2.89
C HIS A 100 -6.23 30.96 -1.58
N ALA A 101 -5.30 31.35 -0.74
CA ALA A 101 -5.20 30.85 0.64
C ALA A 101 -6.07 31.73 1.56
N PRO A 102 -6.96 31.15 2.37
CA PRO A 102 -7.77 31.93 3.31
C PRO A 102 -6.88 32.57 4.37
N ALA A 103 -7.24 33.78 4.81
CA ALA A 103 -6.58 34.43 5.93
C ALA A 103 -6.80 33.61 7.22
N THR A 104 -5.74 33.45 8.03
CA THR A 104 -5.80 32.71 9.29
C THR A 104 -6.11 33.65 10.47
N ALA A 105 -6.94 33.18 11.39
CA ALA A 105 -7.25 33.85 12.63
C ALA A 105 -7.39 32.84 13.77
N SER A 106 -7.35 33.30 15.01
CA SER A 106 -7.55 32.49 16.23
C SER A 106 -8.66 33.10 17.09
N GLY A 107 -9.38 32.22 17.81
CA GLY A 107 -10.43 32.62 18.75
C GLY A 107 -11.81 32.81 18.11
N ASP A 108 -12.83 32.58 18.91
CA ASP A 108 -14.25 32.53 18.52
C ASP A 108 -14.82 33.89 18.07
N ALA A 109 -14.23 35.01 18.47
CA ALA A 109 -14.56 36.35 17.98
C ALA A 109 -14.37 36.52 16.47
N ASN A 110 -13.63 35.61 15.80
CA ASN A 110 -13.35 35.60 14.36
C ASN A 110 -14.28 34.68 13.57
N LEU A 111 -15.26 34.06 14.18
CA LEU A 111 -16.23 33.21 13.49
C LEU A 111 -17.13 34.07 12.58
N ARG A 112 -17.14 33.78 11.28
CA ARG A 112 -17.87 34.49 10.23
C ARG A 112 -18.49 33.52 9.25
N ALA A 113 -19.50 33.93 8.56
CA ALA A 113 -20.04 33.23 7.39
C ALA A 113 -18.92 32.93 6.37
N GLY A 114 -18.93 31.73 5.77
CA GLY A 114 -17.88 31.28 4.86
C GLY A 114 -16.57 30.89 5.54
N GLY A 115 -16.49 30.87 6.87
CA GLY A 115 -15.29 30.45 7.61
C GLY A 115 -15.12 28.93 7.65
N LEU A 116 -13.86 28.48 7.63
CA LEU A 116 -13.46 27.11 7.96
C LEU A 116 -12.87 27.09 9.36
N VAL A 117 -13.43 26.29 10.28
CA VAL A 117 -13.11 26.32 11.70
C VAL A 117 -12.50 24.98 12.13
N LEU A 118 -11.34 25.04 12.78
CA LEU A 118 -10.67 23.90 13.42
C LEU A 118 -10.87 23.98 14.93
N ALA A 119 -11.46 22.98 15.56
CA ALA A 119 -11.69 22.94 17.00
C ALA A 119 -11.49 21.53 17.59
N HIS A 120 -11.02 21.45 18.83
CA HIS A 120 -11.08 20.19 19.55
C HIS A 120 -12.52 19.87 19.94
N ALA A 121 -12.96 18.63 19.72
CA ALA A 121 -14.31 18.17 19.99
C ALA A 121 -14.75 18.39 21.46
N GLY A 122 -13.81 18.18 22.41
CA GLY A 122 -14.05 18.38 23.85
C GLY A 122 -14.03 19.85 24.31
N ALA A 123 -13.65 20.79 23.42
CA ALA A 123 -13.56 22.24 23.73
C ALA A 123 -14.34 23.07 22.70
N LEU A 124 -15.37 22.49 22.09
CA LEU A 124 -16.18 23.17 21.09
C LEU A 124 -17.03 24.29 21.75
N PRO A 125 -17.02 25.53 21.23
CA PRO A 125 -17.89 26.60 21.74
C PRO A 125 -19.35 26.16 21.79
N PRO A 126 -20.11 26.52 22.85
CA PRO A 126 -21.49 26.06 23.03
C PRO A 126 -22.40 26.36 21.82
N ALA A 127 -22.20 27.51 21.18
CA ALA A 127 -22.97 27.92 19.99
C ALA A 127 -22.72 26.97 18.79
N LEU A 128 -21.47 26.54 18.56
CA LEU A 128 -21.14 25.58 17.50
C LEU A 128 -21.64 24.18 17.83
N ALA A 129 -21.52 23.77 19.10
CA ALA A 129 -22.05 22.50 19.57
C ALA A 129 -23.57 22.43 19.43
N ALA A 130 -24.28 23.52 19.76
CA ALA A 130 -25.74 23.61 19.63
C ALA A 130 -26.23 23.59 18.16
N ALA A 131 -25.39 24.07 17.24
CA ALA A 131 -25.70 24.09 15.80
C ALA A 131 -25.56 22.70 15.12
N LEU A 132 -24.92 21.73 15.79
CA LEU A 132 -24.82 20.37 15.29
C LEU A 132 -26.12 19.57 15.53
N PRO A 133 -26.49 18.63 14.61
CA PRO A 133 -27.53 17.65 14.86
C PRO A 133 -27.28 16.90 16.18
N PRO A 134 -28.33 16.51 16.94
CA PRO A 134 -28.20 15.83 18.23
C PRO A 134 -27.30 14.59 18.18
N ASP A 135 -27.47 13.75 17.17
CA ASP A 135 -26.67 12.51 17.00
C ASP A 135 -25.18 12.84 16.73
N ALA A 136 -24.90 13.83 15.90
CA ALA A 136 -23.53 14.28 15.65
C ALA A 136 -22.88 14.83 16.91
N ARG A 137 -23.62 15.59 17.70
CA ARG A 137 -23.17 16.15 18.99
C ARG A 137 -22.86 15.03 20.00
N ALA A 138 -23.72 14.02 20.10
CA ALA A 138 -23.50 12.88 20.99
C ALA A 138 -22.19 12.13 20.64
N ARG A 139 -21.87 12.01 19.36
CA ARG A 139 -20.67 11.33 18.88
C ARG A 139 -19.36 12.09 19.08
N LEU A 140 -19.38 13.40 19.35
CA LEU A 140 -18.17 14.16 19.65
C LEU A 140 -17.35 13.56 20.81
N ALA A 141 -18.02 13.08 21.85
CA ALA A 141 -17.38 12.48 23.03
C ALA A 141 -16.69 11.13 22.73
N THR A 142 -17.04 10.47 21.63
CA THR A 142 -16.55 9.13 21.25
C THR A 142 -15.57 9.13 20.09
N LEU A 143 -15.12 10.29 19.60
CA LEU A 143 -14.22 10.38 18.44
C LEU A 143 -12.84 9.75 18.68
N GLY A 144 -12.39 9.60 19.93
CA GLY A 144 -11.01 9.20 20.22
C GLY A 144 -10.00 10.22 19.69
N ARG A 145 -8.70 9.95 19.83
CA ARG A 145 -7.64 10.89 19.42
C ARG A 145 -7.68 11.23 17.93
N ASP A 146 -7.82 10.21 17.10
CA ASP A 146 -7.64 10.28 15.64
C ASP A 146 -8.96 10.54 14.91
N GLY A 147 -10.10 10.44 15.60
CA GLY A 147 -11.42 10.67 15.00
C GLY A 147 -11.69 12.15 14.74
N TYR A 148 -12.55 12.39 13.74
CA TYR A 148 -12.97 13.72 13.33
C TYR A 148 -14.45 13.79 12.94
N LEU A 149 -14.97 15.01 13.00
CA LEU A 149 -16.29 15.38 12.47
C LEU A 149 -16.11 16.53 11.49
N LEU A 150 -16.73 16.40 10.29
CA LEU A 150 -16.88 17.45 9.30
C LEU A 150 -18.35 17.83 9.22
N ALA A 151 -18.69 19.11 9.37
CA ALA A 151 -20.08 19.57 9.28
C ALA A 151 -20.15 20.98 8.72
N ARG A 152 -21.24 21.27 8.02
CA ARG A 152 -21.65 22.66 7.78
C ARG A 152 -22.65 23.06 8.86
N VAL A 153 -22.34 24.11 9.57
CA VAL A 153 -23.16 24.60 10.68
C VAL A 153 -23.48 26.07 10.50
N ARG A 154 -24.64 26.49 10.97
CA ARG A 154 -25.02 27.90 11.02
C ARG A 154 -24.61 28.48 12.35
N ALA A 155 -23.73 29.47 12.33
CA ALA A 155 -23.25 30.13 13.53
C ALA A 155 -23.09 31.63 13.32
N GLY A 156 -22.91 32.39 14.43
CA GLY A 156 -22.80 33.83 14.46
C GLY A 156 -24.12 34.54 14.80
N THR A 157 -24.03 35.83 15.16
CA THR A 157 -25.16 36.70 15.48
C THR A 157 -25.14 37.93 14.59
N GLY A 158 -26.31 38.50 14.29
CA GLY A 158 -26.43 39.74 13.49
C GLY A 158 -25.92 39.58 12.07
N ALA A 159 -25.24 40.59 11.53
CA ALA A 159 -24.73 40.64 10.15
C ALA A 159 -23.59 39.61 9.85
N GLY A 160 -23.02 38.97 10.87
CA GLY A 160 -22.02 37.89 10.73
C GLY A 160 -22.63 36.49 10.76
N ALA A 161 -23.93 36.37 10.94
CA ALA A 161 -24.61 35.07 10.96
C ALA A 161 -24.61 34.41 9.58
N GLY A 162 -24.18 33.12 9.50
CA GLY A 162 -24.18 32.40 8.26
C GLY A 162 -23.61 31.00 8.41
N GLN A 163 -23.52 30.29 7.28
CA GLN A 163 -22.93 28.96 7.28
C GLN A 163 -21.41 29.03 7.34
N LEU A 164 -20.81 28.16 8.15
CA LEU A 164 -19.39 27.89 8.21
C LEU A 164 -19.15 26.37 8.15
N THR A 165 -17.93 26.00 7.80
CA THR A 165 -17.51 24.58 7.81
C THR A 165 -16.72 24.32 9.10
N LEU A 166 -17.12 23.30 9.84
CA LEU A 166 -16.47 22.87 11.07
C LEU A 166 -15.70 21.58 10.85
N ILE A 167 -14.42 21.58 11.24
CA ILE A 167 -13.60 20.40 11.44
C ILE A 167 -13.38 20.25 12.94
N ALA A 168 -14.05 19.28 13.57
CA ALA A 168 -13.83 18.98 14.96
C ALA A 168 -13.03 17.68 15.10
N GLY A 169 -11.91 17.71 15.81
CA GLY A 169 -11.05 16.56 16.04
C GLY A 169 -10.99 16.13 17.49
N GLY A 170 -10.82 14.84 17.77
CA GLY A 170 -10.63 14.35 19.13
C GLY A 170 -9.33 14.85 19.76
N ALA A 171 -8.27 14.98 18.93
CA ALA A 171 -7.02 15.63 19.27
C ALA A 171 -6.44 16.34 18.03
N GLY A 172 -5.19 16.82 18.10
CA GLY A 172 -4.50 17.44 16.95
C GLY A 172 -4.41 16.51 15.72
N THR A 173 -4.22 15.21 15.92
CA THR A 173 -4.23 14.21 14.82
C THR A 173 -5.61 14.10 14.18
N GLY A 174 -6.69 14.11 14.95
CA GLY A 174 -8.05 14.13 14.41
C GLY A 174 -8.32 15.39 13.57
N LEU A 175 -7.78 16.55 13.96
CA LEU A 175 -7.86 17.77 13.16
C LEU A 175 -7.07 17.65 11.86
N LEU A 176 -5.89 17.07 11.89
CA LEU A 176 -5.07 16.84 10.70
C LEU A 176 -5.75 15.90 9.72
N TYR A 177 -6.25 14.76 10.18
CA TYR A 177 -6.96 13.79 9.34
C TYR A 177 -8.28 14.35 8.81
N GLY A 178 -9.02 15.11 9.64
CA GLY A 178 -10.22 15.83 9.21
C GLY A 178 -9.93 16.89 8.15
N SER A 179 -8.78 17.58 8.24
CA SER A 179 -8.33 18.55 7.23
C SER A 179 -8.08 17.87 5.88
N PHE A 180 -7.37 16.75 5.87
CA PHE A 180 -7.17 15.96 4.64
C PHE A 180 -8.49 15.39 4.10
N ALA A 181 -9.38 14.93 4.98
CA ALA A 181 -10.70 14.44 4.58
C ALA A 181 -11.56 15.54 3.93
N PHE A 182 -11.51 16.76 4.47
CA PHE A 182 -12.17 17.92 3.87
C PHE A 182 -11.61 18.25 2.47
N LEU A 183 -10.27 18.30 2.34
CA LEU A 183 -9.61 18.54 1.04
C LEU A 183 -9.93 17.43 0.03
N ARG A 184 -9.97 16.19 0.47
CA ARG A 184 -10.40 15.04 -0.36
C ARG A 184 -11.84 15.19 -0.82
N ALA A 185 -12.75 15.58 0.07
CA ALA A 185 -14.16 15.82 -0.28
C ALA A 185 -14.31 16.92 -1.34
N LEU A 186 -13.47 17.96 -1.28
CA LEU A 186 -13.41 18.99 -2.32
C LEU A 186 -12.94 18.43 -3.67
N GLN A 187 -11.83 17.70 -3.68
CA GLN A 187 -11.23 17.13 -4.89
C GLN A 187 -12.16 16.12 -5.59
N THR A 188 -12.94 15.37 -4.82
CA THR A 188 -13.86 14.34 -5.33
C THR A 188 -15.27 14.86 -5.62
N GLY A 189 -15.53 16.14 -5.38
CA GLY A 189 -16.86 16.75 -5.57
C GLY A 189 -17.88 16.39 -4.48
N LEU A 190 -17.46 15.71 -3.41
CA LEU A 190 -18.34 15.27 -2.31
C LEU A 190 -18.57 16.33 -1.23
N ALA A 191 -17.93 17.51 -1.32
CA ALA A 191 -18.09 18.58 -0.33
C ALA A 191 -19.55 19.06 -0.18
N ALA A 192 -20.34 19.02 -1.25
CA ALA A 192 -21.78 19.34 -1.20
C ALA A 192 -22.59 18.39 -0.31
N THR A 193 -22.10 17.18 -0.05
CA THR A 193 -22.79 16.23 0.86
C THR A 193 -22.74 16.71 2.31
N LEU A 194 -21.71 17.49 2.70
CA LEU A 194 -21.60 18.08 4.03
C LEU A 194 -22.76 19.05 4.36
N GLU A 195 -23.46 19.56 3.36
CA GLU A 195 -24.66 20.38 3.54
C GLU A 195 -25.86 19.56 4.04
N ARG A 196 -25.87 18.28 3.73
CA ARG A 196 -26.99 17.36 4.03
C ARG A 196 -26.82 16.64 5.34
N ALA A 197 -25.57 16.20 5.63
CA ALA A 197 -25.26 15.44 6.84
C ALA A 197 -23.79 15.62 7.25
N PRO A 198 -23.49 15.67 8.56
CA PRO A 198 -22.12 15.59 9.07
C PRO A 198 -21.45 14.27 8.68
N VAL A 199 -20.15 14.34 8.35
CA VAL A 199 -19.29 13.18 8.21
C VAL A 199 -18.56 12.98 9.52
N ILE A 200 -18.65 11.79 10.10
CA ILE A 200 -18.01 11.46 11.37
C ILE A 200 -17.26 10.15 11.17
N GLU A 201 -15.93 10.23 11.23
CA GLU A 201 -15.05 9.07 11.08
C GLU A 201 -14.13 8.90 12.28
N THR A 202 -13.95 7.65 12.66
CA THR A 202 -12.97 7.21 13.66
C THR A 202 -12.29 5.97 13.11
N PRO A 203 -10.96 5.89 13.14
CA PRO A 203 -10.27 4.71 12.62
C PRO A 203 -10.66 3.48 13.45
N ARG A 204 -10.93 2.38 12.75
CA ARG A 204 -11.30 1.12 13.41
C ARG A 204 -10.08 0.38 13.97
N LEU A 205 -8.92 0.62 13.36
CA LEU A 205 -7.67 -0.02 13.74
C LEU A 205 -6.70 1.00 14.36
N PRO A 206 -6.16 0.71 15.54
CA PRO A 206 -5.22 1.59 16.23
C PRO A 206 -3.89 1.76 15.48
N LEU A 207 -3.34 0.67 14.91
CA LEU A 207 -2.09 0.68 14.15
C LEU A 207 -2.36 0.55 12.66
N ARG A 208 -1.85 1.51 11.90
CA ARG A 208 -2.00 1.65 10.46
C ARG A 208 -0.61 1.99 9.92
N MET A 209 0.10 0.98 9.37
CA MET A 209 1.54 1.05 9.24
C MET A 209 2.04 0.76 7.82
N LEU A 210 3.24 1.28 7.53
CA LEU A 210 4.07 0.84 6.43
C LEU A 210 5.33 0.17 6.99
N ASN A 211 5.68 -0.99 6.43
CA ASN A 211 6.93 -1.68 6.70
C ASN A 211 7.86 -1.51 5.50
N HIS A 212 8.88 -0.67 5.63
CA HIS A 212 9.92 -0.57 4.61
C HIS A 212 10.85 -1.78 4.69
N TRP A 213 11.14 -2.38 3.55
CA TRP A 213 12.18 -3.41 3.45
C TRP A 213 13.46 -2.78 2.90
N ASP A 214 13.81 -1.65 3.49
CA ASP A 214 14.92 -0.79 3.10
C ASP A 214 16.18 -1.17 3.88
N ASN A 215 17.29 -1.40 3.18
CA ASN A 215 18.57 -1.73 3.78
C ASN A 215 19.37 -0.46 4.14
N LEU A 216 20.36 -0.61 5.03
CA LEU A 216 21.19 0.51 5.48
C LEU A 216 22.14 1.05 4.39
N ASP A 217 22.34 0.29 3.32
CA ASP A 217 23.07 0.69 2.10
C ASP A 217 22.14 1.31 1.03
N ARG A 218 20.86 1.55 1.38
CA ARG A 218 19.81 2.10 0.53
C ARG A 218 19.25 1.16 -0.53
N THR A 219 19.73 -0.06 -0.66
CA THR A 219 19.01 -1.07 -1.44
C THR A 219 17.66 -1.37 -0.79
N VAL A 220 16.66 -1.74 -1.59
CA VAL A 220 15.31 -2.08 -1.11
C VAL A 220 15.02 -3.51 -1.53
N GLU A 221 14.77 -4.39 -0.55
CA GLU A 221 14.37 -5.76 -0.85
C GLU A 221 12.99 -5.76 -1.52
N ARG A 222 12.91 -6.38 -2.69
CA ARG A 222 11.71 -6.34 -3.55
C ARG A 222 11.31 -4.93 -4.00
N GLY A 223 12.24 -3.97 -3.93
CA GLY A 223 12.03 -2.62 -4.43
C GLY A 223 12.11 -2.55 -5.96
N TYR A 224 11.31 -1.67 -6.55
CA TYR A 224 11.28 -1.39 -7.98
C TYR A 224 11.06 0.11 -8.27
N ALA A 225 11.10 0.92 -7.23
CA ALA A 225 10.86 2.36 -7.30
C ALA A 225 12.12 3.18 -6.98
N GLY A 226 13.29 2.64 -7.30
CA GLY A 226 14.58 3.22 -6.98
C GLY A 226 15.09 2.84 -5.58
N GLU A 227 16.17 3.49 -5.15
CA GLU A 227 16.73 3.30 -3.81
C GLU A 227 15.76 3.69 -2.69
N SER A 228 16.11 3.32 -1.46
CA SER A 228 15.42 3.79 -0.25
C SER A 228 15.29 5.31 -0.22
N ILE A 229 14.13 5.80 0.21
CA ILE A 229 13.97 7.24 0.48
C ILE A 229 14.79 7.69 1.68
N TRP A 230 15.16 6.76 2.57
CA TRP A 230 15.98 7.07 3.74
C TRP A 230 17.45 7.17 3.35
N ASN A 231 17.97 8.41 3.23
CA ASN A 231 19.38 8.63 2.91
C ASN A 231 20.25 8.52 4.18
N TRP A 232 20.55 7.28 4.56
CA TRP A 232 21.34 6.99 5.75
C TRP A 232 22.73 7.62 5.75
N TRP A 233 23.28 7.98 4.57
CA TRP A 233 24.61 8.57 4.47
C TRP A 233 24.62 10.07 4.82
N GLU A 234 23.54 10.77 4.50
CA GLU A 234 23.39 12.21 4.76
C GLU A 234 22.77 12.51 6.13
N LEU A 235 21.92 11.62 6.63
CA LEU A 235 21.33 11.74 7.95
C LEU A 235 22.39 11.61 9.06
N PRO A 236 22.29 12.33 10.18
CA PRO A 236 21.23 13.32 10.51
C PRO A 236 21.55 14.75 10.06
N ALA A 237 22.70 14.97 9.37
CA ALA A 237 23.17 16.32 9.03
C ALA A 237 22.29 16.99 7.96
N ILE A 238 21.82 16.22 6.97
CA ILE A 238 20.91 16.68 5.92
C ILE A 238 19.62 15.87 6.04
N VAL A 239 18.50 16.57 6.20
CA VAL A 239 17.16 15.99 6.25
C VAL A 239 16.44 16.36 4.97
N ASP A 240 16.20 15.37 4.10
CA ASP A 240 15.55 15.57 2.81
C ASP A 240 14.12 16.11 3.00
N PRO A 241 13.73 17.23 2.35
CA PRO A 241 12.36 17.73 2.36
C PRO A 241 11.30 16.70 1.94
N ARG A 242 11.69 15.71 1.13
CA ARG A 242 10.84 14.60 0.72
C ARG A 242 10.25 13.83 1.90
N TYR A 243 10.92 13.78 3.07
CA TYR A 243 10.35 13.14 4.26
C TYR A 243 9.09 13.84 4.77
N VAL A 244 8.99 15.17 4.57
CA VAL A 244 7.77 15.93 4.87
C VAL A 244 6.64 15.51 3.91
N ASP A 245 6.93 15.39 2.62
CA ASP A 245 5.93 14.99 1.63
C ASP A 245 5.47 13.53 1.83
N TYR A 246 6.39 12.64 2.22
CA TYR A 246 6.05 11.29 2.67
C TYR A 246 5.09 11.30 3.89
N ALA A 247 5.39 12.13 4.89
CA ALA A 247 4.55 12.26 6.08
C ALA A 247 3.16 12.82 5.75
N ARG A 248 3.07 13.80 4.84
CA ARG A 248 1.81 14.36 4.33
C ARG A 248 0.97 13.31 3.62
N ALA A 249 1.58 12.55 2.69
CA ALA A 249 0.90 11.49 1.97
C ALA A 249 0.31 10.45 2.93
N ASN A 250 1.09 9.98 3.90
CA ASN A 250 0.63 9.01 4.89
C ASN A 250 -0.47 9.58 5.81
N ALA A 251 -0.31 10.81 6.30
CA ALA A 251 -1.32 11.46 7.13
C ALA A 251 -2.66 11.64 6.38
N SER A 252 -2.61 11.89 5.06
CA SER A 252 -3.82 12.01 4.24
C SER A 252 -4.67 10.74 4.19
N LEU A 253 -4.06 9.60 4.49
CA LEU A 253 -4.67 8.27 4.55
C LEU A 253 -4.91 7.79 5.99
N GLY A 254 -4.42 8.55 6.99
CA GLY A 254 -4.49 8.16 8.40
C GLY A 254 -3.47 7.10 8.81
N ILE A 255 -2.41 6.85 8.02
CA ILE A 255 -1.29 6.00 8.40
C ILE A 255 -0.51 6.69 9.52
N ASN A 256 -0.25 5.97 10.63
CA ASN A 256 0.29 6.53 11.87
C ASN A 256 1.58 5.85 12.35
N GLY A 257 2.16 4.96 11.56
CA GLY A 257 3.43 4.32 11.89
C GLY A 257 4.21 3.90 10.65
N THR A 258 5.53 3.86 10.79
CA THR A 258 6.43 3.35 9.74
C THR A 258 7.62 2.64 10.36
N VAL A 259 7.93 1.45 9.85
CA VAL A 259 9.20 0.75 10.12
C VAL A 259 10.20 1.25 9.08
N LEU A 260 11.37 1.72 9.52
CA LEU A 260 12.32 2.39 8.62
C LEU A 260 13.24 1.44 7.87
N ASP A 261 13.43 0.24 8.37
CA ASP A 261 14.44 -0.70 7.87
C ASP A 261 13.86 -2.10 7.61
N ASN A 262 14.63 -2.88 6.86
CA ASN A 262 14.24 -4.21 6.40
C ASN A 262 13.99 -5.17 7.57
N VAL A 263 13.00 -6.04 7.42
CA VAL A 263 12.72 -7.15 8.37
C VAL A 263 13.90 -8.10 8.54
N ASN A 264 14.82 -8.16 7.55
CA ASN A 264 16.12 -8.82 7.65
C ASN A 264 17.18 -7.90 8.27
N ALA A 265 16.80 -7.15 9.31
CA ALA A 265 17.55 -6.09 9.94
C ALA A 265 19.02 -6.45 10.21
N LYS A 266 19.88 -5.43 10.18
CA LYS A 266 21.26 -5.52 10.63
C LYS A 266 21.40 -4.97 12.02
N ALA A 267 22.29 -5.57 12.83
CA ALA A 267 22.50 -5.17 14.23
C ALA A 267 22.88 -3.68 14.38
N GLU A 268 23.57 -3.12 13.37
CA GLU A 268 24.04 -1.73 13.33
C GLU A 268 22.94 -0.69 13.44
N ILE A 269 21.69 -1.02 13.05
CA ILE A 269 20.55 -0.08 13.20
C ILE A 269 20.37 0.41 14.63
N LEU A 270 20.77 -0.39 15.63
CA LEU A 270 20.71 -0.04 17.05
C LEU A 270 21.98 0.65 17.57
N SER A 271 22.96 0.95 16.71
CA SER A 271 24.12 1.75 17.10
C SER A 271 23.72 3.21 17.38
N PRO A 272 24.47 3.94 18.24
CA PRO A 272 24.18 5.36 18.53
C PRO A 272 24.12 6.23 17.26
N ALA A 273 24.96 5.93 16.26
CA ALA A 273 25.00 6.66 15.00
C ALA A 273 23.70 6.51 14.20
N TYR A 274 23.18 5.28 14.07
CA TYR A 274 21.92 5.05 13.35
C TYR A 274 20.70 5.50 14.15
N LEU A 275 20.72 5.39 15.48
CA LEU A 275 19.64 5.94 16.33
C LEU A 275 19.53 7.46 16.19
N ALA A 276 20.64 8.19 16.07
CA ALA A 276 20.61 9.63 15.79
C ALA A 276 19.96 9.93 14.42
N LYS A 277 20.21 9.11 13.41
CA LYS A 277 19.60 9.21 12.07
C LYS A 277 18.09 8.92 12.12
N ALA A 278 17.68 7.86 12.79
CA ALA A 278 16.28 7.52 12.99
C ALA A 278 15.53 8.61 13.79
N ALA A 279 16.19 9.23 14.78
CA ALA A 279 15.64 10.35 15.55
C ALA A 279 15.39 11.59 14.66
N ALA A 280 16.29 11.87 13.70
CA ALA A 280 16.07 12.96 12.74
C ALA A 280 14.84 12.74 11.87
N VAL A 281 14.64 11.50 11.37
CA VAL A 281 13.43 11.12 10.65
C VAL A 281 12.19 11.23 11.55
N ALA A 282 12.22 10.68 12.76
CA ALA A 282 11.10 10.74 13.71
C ALA A 282 10.65 12.18 14.01
N LYS A 283 11.61 13.12 14.10
CA LYS A 283 11.32 14.54 14.31
C LYS A 283 10.47 15.14 13.16
N VAL A 284 10.69 14.70 11.92
CA VAL A 284 9.93 15.16 10.76
C VAL A 284 8.53 14.53 10.73
N LEU A 285 8.41 13.25 11.09
CA LEU A 285 7.16 12.50 10.99
C LEU A 285 6.16 12.82 12.11
N ARG A 286 6.66 13.15 13.30
CA ARG A 286 5.87 13.42 14.51
C ARG A 286 4.76 14.48 14.34
N PRO A 287 4.97 15.63 13.69
CA PRO A 287 3.91 16.62 13.45
C PRO A 287 2.73 16.06 12.65
N TYR A 288 2.96 15.01 11.87
CA TYR A 288 1.95 14.35 11.04
C TYR A 288 1.29 13.13 11.73
N GLY A 289 1.52 12.98 13.05
CA GLY A 289 0.93 11.89 13.84
C GLY A 289 1.57 10.52 13.62
N MET A 290 2.69 10.46 12.93
CA MET A 290 3.39 9.21 12.63
C MET A 290 4.48 8.91 13.66
N ARG A 291 4.56 7.64 14.08
CA ARG A 291 5.64 7.11 14.91
C ARG A 291 6.61 6.28 14.08
N VAL A 292 7.87 6.31 14.50
CA VAL A 292 8.92 5.47 13.95
C VAL A 292 8.98 4.15 14.72
N TYR A 293 9.14 3.07 13.97
CA TYR A 293 9.44 1.72 14.43
C TYR A 293 10.74 1.26 13.77
N LEU A 294 11.43 0.31 14.38
CA LEU A 294 12.62 -0.31 13.79
C LEU A 294 12.43 -1.81 13.71
N ALA A 295 12.83 -2.40 12.59
CA ALA A 295 13.05 -3.82 12.54
C ALA A 295 14.35 -4.15 13.29
N VAL A 296 14.33 -5.17 14.14
CA VAL A 296 15.49 -5.56 14.91
C VAL A 296 15.83 -7.03 14.69
N ARG A 297 17.12 -7.27 14.52
CA ARG A 297 17.62 -8.62 14.51
C ARG A 297 17.64 -9.16 15.94
N TRP A 298 17.00 -10.30 16.15
CA TRP A 298 16.81 -10.85 17.48
C TRP A 298 18.14 -11.13 18.19
N SER A 299 19.17 -11.54 17.44
CA SER A 299 20.52 -11.80 17.91
C SER A 299 21.43 -10.56 18.05
N THR A 300 20.89 -9.34 17.88
CA THR A 300 21.67 -8.10 17.91
C THR A 300 22.69 -8.00 19.06
N PRO A 301 22.37 -8.33 20.34
CA PRO A 301 23.35 -8.20 21.42
C PRO A 301 24.56 -9.12 21.24
N LEU A 302 24.36 -10.33 20.69
CA LEU A 302 25.44 -11.25 20.37
C LEU A 302 26.27 -10.77 19.17
N GLU A 303 25.61 -10.25 18.12
CA GLU A 303 26.28 -9.77 16.92
C GLU A 303 27.11 -8.49 17.15
N LEU A 304 26.67 -7.65 18.08
CA LEU A 304 27.46 -6.48 18.54
C LEU A 304 28.55 -6.85 19.54
N HIS A 305 28.72 -8.13 19.86
CA HIS A 305 29.67 -8.63 20.87
C HIS A 305 29.47 -8.02 22.27
N GLU A 306 28.24 -7.61 22.60
CA GLU A 306 27.88 -7.00 23.87
C GLU A 306 27.33 -8.03 24.89
N THR A 307 26.97 -9.25 24.40
CA THR A 307 26.62 -10.43 25.23
C THR A 307 27.27 -11.69 24.67
N ARG A 308 27.32 -12.76 25.49
CA ARG A 308 27.83 -14.06 25.06
C ARG A 308 26.76 -14.99 24.48
N SER A 309 25.52 -14.60 24.60
CA SER A 309 24.33 -15.36 24.22
C SER A 309 23.28 -14.42 23.67
N ALA A 310 22.28 -14.97 23.01
CA ALA A 310 21.01 -14.30 22.71
C ALA A 310 19.81 -15.08 23.30
N ASP A 311 20.02 -16.02 24.23
CA ASP A 311 18.93 -16.74 24.90
C ASP A 311 17.97 -15.75 25.59
N PRO A 312 16.66 -15.74 25.27
CA PRO A 312 15.70 -14.80 25.84
C PRO A 312 15.50 -14.97 27.36
N LEU A 313 15.88 -16.11 27.92
CA LEU A 313 15.81 -16.36 29.35
C LEU A 313 17.11 -16.01 30.09
N ASP A 314 18.15 -15.57 29.36
CA ASP A 314 19.39 -15.10 29.98
C ASP A 314 19.18 -13.71 30.58
N PRO A 315 19.38 -13.50 31.91
CA PRO A 315 19.22 -12.18 32.53
C PRO A 315 20.13 -11.08 31.96
N GLU A 316 21.33 -11.43 31.46
CA GLU A 316 22.26 -10.50 30.84
C GLU A 316 21.69 -9.98 29.52
N VAL A 317 21.14 -10.86 28.68
CA VAL A 317 20.47 -10.52 27.43
C VAL A 317 19.24 -9.63 27.68
N ALA A 318 18.40 -10.02 28.65
CA ALA A 318 17.24 -9.22 29.02
C ALA A 318 17.63 -7.83 29.59
N ALA A 319 18.70 -7.74 30.36
CA ALA A 319 19.23 -6.47 30.85
C ALA A 319 19.79 -5.58 29.73
N TRP A 320 20.45 -6.20 28.74
CA TRP A 320 20.94 -5.50 27.55
C TRP A 320 19.80 -4.84 26.77
N TRP A 321 18.72 -5.57 26.49
CA TRP A 321 17.56 -5.06 25.76
C TRP A 321 16.86 -3.93 26.53
N ARG A 322 16.78 -3.98 27.87
CA ARG A 322 16.24 -2.87 28.69
C ARG A 322 17.09 -1.60 28.51
N ARG A 323 18.42 -1.71 28.68
CA ARG A 323 19.31 -0.54 28.49
C ARG A 323 19.23 0.01 27.06
N LYS A 324 19.10 -0.86 26.06
CA LYS A 324 18.96 -0.43 24.66
C LYS A 324 17.62 0.27 24.44
N ALA A 325 16.53 -0.21 24.99
CA ALA A 325 15.23 0.44 24.95
C ALA A 325 15.30 1.84 25.60
N ASP A 326 15.89 1.98 26.79
CA ASP A 326 16.09 3.28 27.45
C ASP A 326 16.85 4.27 26.56
N ALA A 327 17.92 3.80 25.91
CA ALA A 327 18.70 4.64 24.98
C ALA A 327 17.91 5.06 23.73
N ILE A 328 17.05 4.17 23.18
CA ILE A 328 16.20 4.50 22.05
C ILE A 328 15.16 5.55 22.45
N TYR A 329 14.46 5.40 23.58
CA TYR A 329 13.47 6.37 24.03
C TYR A 329 14.08 7.70 24.47
N ALA A 330 15.33 7.71 24.93
CA ALA A 330 16.07 8.96 25.14
C ALA A 330 16.31 9.72 23.83
N ALA A 331 16.54 9.02 22.71
CA ALA A 331 16.73 9.64 21.39
C ALA A 331 15.39 9.94 20.68
N ILE A 332 14.41 9.06 20.81
CA ILE A 332 13.09 9.11 20.14
C ILE A 332 12.00 8.92 21.19
N PRO A 333 11.56 9.98 21.89
CA PRO A 333 10.63 9.85 23.04
C PRO A 333 9.27 9.23 22.71
N ASP A 334 8.84 9.25 21.46
CA ASP A 334 7.60 8.69 20.95
C ASP A 334 7.83 7.43 20.07
N PHE A 335 8.97 6.76 20.24
CA PHE A 335 9.28 5.53 19.52
C PHE A 335 8.15 4.50 19.68
N GLY A 336 7.73 3.90 18.56
CA GLY A 336 6.55 3.01 18.54
C GLY A 336 6.86 1.61 19.03
N GLY A 337 8.02 1.06 18.68
CA GLY A 337 8.40 -0.29 19.05
C GLY A 337 9.21 -1.03 17.99
N PHE A 338 9.33 -2.35 18.16
CA PHE A 338 10.11 -3.21 17.29
C PHE A 338 9.25 -4.06 16.36
N LEU A 339 9.73 -4.26 15.13
CA LEU A 339 9.30 -5.34 14.23
C LEU A 339 10.35 -6.44 14.26
N VAL A 340 9.94 -7.71 14.40
CA VAL A 340 10.86 -8.84 14.52
C VAL A 340 10.49 -9.96 13.56
N LYS A 341 11.49 -10.44 12.80
CA LYS A 341 11.48 -11.70 12.05
C LYS A 341 12.50 -12.64 12.72
N ALA A 342 12.05 -13.80 13.17
CA ALA A 342 12.89 -14.76 13.90
C ALA A 342 12.63 -16.19 13.40
N ASN A 343 13.66 -17.05 13.43
CA ASN A 343 13.64 -18.44 12.98
C ASN A 343 13.06 -18.63 11.57
N SER A 344 13.44 -17.75 10.66
CA SER A 344 12.95 -17.75 9.28
C SER A 344 14.05 -17.29 8.32
N GLU A 345 14.23 -17.99 7.21
CA GLU A 345 15.17 -17.65 6.12
C GLU A 345 16.59 -17.32 6.61
N GLY A 346 17.10 -18.14 7.53
CA GLY A 346 18.43 -17.97 8.11
C GLY A 346 18.53 -16.87 9.18
N GLN A 347 17.43 -16.19 9.53
CA GLN A 347 17.41 -15.28 10.67
C GLN A 347 17.38 -16.10 11.98
N PRO A 348 18.29 -15.82 12.92
CA PRO A 348 18.30 -16.50 14.21
C PRO A 348 17.08 -16.14 15.04
N GLY A 349 16.75 -17.01 15.99
CA GLY A 349 15.60 -16.80 16.87
C GLY A 349 15.62 -17.67 18.13
N PRO A 350 14.55 -17.60 18.92
CA PRO A 350 14.45 -18.32 20.20
C PRO A 350 14.65 -19.82 20.08
N GLN A 351 14.20 -20.43 18.96
CA GLN A 351 14.31 -21.88 18.76
C GLN A 351 15.76 -22.38 18.71
N ASP A 352 16.73 -21.53 18.37
CA ASP A 352 18.16 -21.85 18.39
C ASP A 352 18.67 -22.12 19.82
N TYR A 353 17.91 -21.70 20.83
CA TYR A 353 18.16 -21.89 22.26
C TYR A 353 17.15 -22.84 22.91
N GLY A 354 16.35 -23.57 22.13
CA GLY A 354 15.29 -24.43 22.64
C GLY A 354 14.13 -23.67 23.31
N ARG A 355 13.92 -22.40 22.94
CA ARG A 355 12.83 -21.54 23.41
C ARG A 355 11.79 -21.39 22.31
N ASP A 356 10.59 -20.96 22.66
CA ASP A 356 9.55 -20.69 21.69
C ASP A 356 9.45 -19.18 21.31
N HIS A 357 8.58 -18.88 20.37
CA HIS A 357 8.38 -17.50 19.88
C HIS A 357 7.84 -16.56 20.97
N ALA A 358 7.05 -17.07 21.93
CA ALA A 358 6.54 -16.25 23.02
C ALA A 358 7.65 -15.84 23.99
N ASP A 359 8.60 -16.75 24.29
CA ASP A 359 9.76 -16.44 25.14
C ASP A 359 10.58 -15.28 24.56
N GLY A 360 10.86 -15.33 23.24
CA GLY A 360 11.60 -14.28 22.55
C GLY A 360 10.85 -12.94 22.47
N ALA A 361 9.58 -12.99 22.09
CA ALA A 361 8.75 -11.81 21.96
C ALA A 361 8.54 -11.12 23.32
N ASN A 362 8.26 -11.87 24.36
CA ASN A 362 8.02 -11.35 25.71
C ASN A 362 9.26 -10.70 26.31
N MET A 363 10.46 -11.22 26.07
CA MET A 363 11.71 -10.58 26.51
C MET A 363 11.81 -9.15 25.96
N LEU A 364 11.59 -8.97 24.68
CA LEU A 364 11.61 -7.64 24.03
C LEU A 364 10.45 -6.77 24.51
N ALA A 365 9.26 -7.34 24.64
CA ALA A 365 8.06 -6.65 25.10
C ALA A 365 8.24 -6.06 26.51
N ARG A 366 8.84 -6.81 27.42
CA ARG A 366 9.18 -6.36 28.78
C ARG A 366 10.22 -5.24 28.79
N ALA A 367 11.15 -5.22 27.83
CA ALA A 367 12.10 -4.13 27.69
C ALA A 367 11.41 -2.82 27.24
N LEU A 368 10.39 -2.90 26.38
CA LEU A 368 9.65 -1.74 25.86
C LEU A 368 8.48 -1.29 26.76
N ALA A 369 7.95 -2.17 27.61
CA ALA A 369 6.76 -1.91 28.42
C ALA A 369 6.83 -0.63 29.29
N PRO A 370 7.98 -0.29 29.96
CA PRO A 370 8.09 0.94 30.74
C PRO A 370 7.85 2.22 29.94
N HIS A 371 8.04 2.17 28.62
CA HIS A 371 7.92 3.30 27.69
C HIS A 371 6.62 3.26 26.87
N GLY A 372 5.80 2.21 27.02
CA GLY A 372 4.56 2.03 26.27
C GLY A 372 4.76 1.60 24.82
N GLY A 373 5.92 1.05 24.49
CA GLY A 373 6.21 0.49 23.15
C GLY A 373 5.66 -0.91 22.96
N VAL A 374 5.55 -1.32 21.70
CA VAL A 374 5.04 -2.64 21.30
C VAL A 374 6.09 -3.47 20.58
N VAL A 375 5.93 -4.79 20.62
CA VAL A 375 6.66 -5.72 19.78
C VAL A 375 5.71 -6.29 18.74
N ILE A 376 6.03 -6.10 17.46
CA ILE A 376 5.34 -6.69 16.33
C ILE A 376 6.14 -7.91 15.91
N TRP A 377 5.63 -9.10 16.22
CA TRP A 377 6.32 -10.36 15.97
C TRP A 377 5.72 -11.08 14.77
N ARG A 378 6.50 -11.29 13.72
CA ARG A 378 6.01 -11.88 12.47
C ARG A 378 5.81 -13.37 12.61
N ALA A 379 4.62 -13.86 12.27
CA ALA A 379 4.31 -15.29 12.14
C ALA A 379 4.66 -15.77 10.71
N PHE A 380 5.94 -15.60 10.34
CA PHE A 380 6.48 -16.07 9.07
C PHE A 380 7.66 -17.00 9.35
N VAL A 381 7.42 -18.28 9.23
CA VAL A 381 8.34 -19.33 9.65
C VAL A 381 8.52 -20.38 8.56
N TYR A 382 9.66 -21.05 8.60
CA TYR A 382 10.00 -22.21 7.79
C TYR A 382 10.25 -23.42 8.69
N ALA A 383 10.12 -24.62 8.12
CA ALA A 383 10.53 -25.82 8.85
C ALA A 383 12.01 -25.72 9.25
N PRO A 384 12.38 -26.15 10.47
CA PRO A 384 13.77 -26.13 10.95
C PRO A 384 14.72 -26.85 9.98
N PRO A 385 15.99 -26.41 9.90
CA PRO A 385 17.00 -27.08 9.10
C PRO A 385 17.11 -28.57 9.53
N GLY A 386 17.04 -29.48 8.56
CA GLY A 386 17.06 -30.92 8.80
C GLY A 386 15.69 -31.61 8.76
N GLN A 387 14.60 -30.90 9.10
CA GLN A 387 13.23 -31.39 8.86
C GLN A 387 12.78 -31.15 7.41
N ALA A 388 13.35 -30.18 6.72
CA ALA A 388 13.09 -29.92 5.31
C ALA A 388 13.50 -31.06 4.35
N LYS A 389 14.30 -32.03 4.81
CA LYS A 389 14.66 -33.24 4.01
C LYS A 389 13.56 -34.27 3.94
N ALA A 390 12.55 -34.19 4.78
CA ALA A 390 11.35 -35.04 4.70
C ALA A 390 10.25 -34.46 3.78
N ALA A 391 10.60 -33.50 2.92
CA ALA A 391 9.69 -32.80 2.02
C ALA A 391 9.02 -33.71 0.97
N ASP A 392 9.48 -34.97 0.84
CA ASP A 392 8.84 -35.97 -0.03
C ASP A 392 7.55 -36.55 0.60
N ASP A 393 7.31 -36.34 1.92
CA ASP A 393 6.06 -36.71 2.55
C ASP A 393 5.14 -35.47 2.74
N PRO A 394 4.12 -35.30 1.89
CA PRO A 394 3.18 -34.19 2.00
C PRO A 394 2.41 -34.16 3.32
N LYS A 395 2.30 -35.31 4.01
CA LYS A 395 1.64 -35.38 5.32
C LYS A 395 2.49 -34.84 6.46
N ALA A 396 3.81 -34.81 6.28
CA ALA A 396 4.72 -34.37 7.33
C ALA A 396 5.05 -32.87 7.26
N HIS A 397 5.05 -32.23 6.07
CA HIS A 397 5.54 -30.84 5.93
C HIS A 397 4.82 -30.08 4.82
N ASP A 398 3.64 -29.51 5.12
CA ASP A 398 3.03 -28.51 4.26
C ASP A 398 3.42 -27.10 4.73
N ARG A 399 4.05 -26.31 3.84
CA ARG A 399 4.40 -24.93 4.11
C ARG A 399 3.21 -24.09 4.58
N ALA A 400 2.01 -24.35 4.04
CA ALA A 400 0.80 -23.64 4.42
C ALA A 400 0.34 -23.90 5.87
N ALA A 401 0.77 -25.02 6.47
CA ALA A 401 0.39 -25.39 7.84
C ALA A 401 1.32 -24.82 8.91
N GLN A 402 2.56 -24.47 8.58
CA GLN A 402 3.63 -24.23 9.53
C GLN A 402 3.40 -23.05 10.47
N ALA A 403 2.93 -21.91 9.96
CA ALA A 403 2.67 -20.76 10.80
C ALA A 403 1.59 -21.05 11.85
N TYR A 404 0.53 -21.73 11.45
CA TYR A 404 -0.53 -22.15 12.37
C TYR A 404 0.01 -23.12 13.44
N GLU A 405 0.76 -24.13 13.04
CA GLU A 405 1.31 -25.15 13.95
C GLU A 405 2.23 -24.55 15.01
N GLN A 406 3.03 -23.53 14.64
CA GLN A 406 3.96 -22.89 15.56
C GLN A 406 3.31 -21.81 16.44
N PHE A 407 2.34 -21.07 15.94
CA PHE A 407 1.78 -19.91 16.66
C PHE A 407 0.47 -20.20 17.38
N LYS A 408 -0.40 -21.07 16.85
CA LYS A 408 -1.67 -21.39 17.52
C LYS A 408 -1.51 -21.93 18.94
N PRO A 409 -0.53 -22.82 19.24
CA PRO A 409 -0.30 -23.29 20.61
C PRO A 409 0.18 -22.21 21.59
N LEU A 410 0.63 -21.07 21.07
CA LEU A 410 1.14 -19.93 21.84
C LEU A 410 0.07 -18.86 22.09
N ASP A 411 -1.18 -19.07 21.63
CA ASP A 411 -2.28 -18.14 21.93
C ASP A 411 -2.42 -18.01 23.46
N ASP A 412 -2.57 -16.79 23.98
CA ASP A 412 -2.55 -16.41 25.39
C ASP A 412 -1.18 -16.37 26.11
N ARG A 413 -0.07 -16.81 25.45
CA ARG A 413 1.26 -16.79 26.07
C ARG A 413 2.05 -15.51 25.82
N PHE A 414 1.61 -14.68 24.89
CA PHE A 414 2.24 -13.42 24.59
C PHE A 414 1.87 -12.32 25.59
N ASP A 415 2.85 -11.51 26.01
CA ASP A 415 2.64 -10.34 26.86
C ASP A 415 1.71 -9.33 26.16
N ALA A 416 0.99 -8.49 26.92
CA ALA A 416 -0.08 -7.63 26.40
C ALA A 416 0.35 -6.61 25.32
N ASN A 417 1.61 -6.25 25.27
CA ASN A 417 2.21 -5.34 24.27
C ASN A 417 2.93 -6.09 23.11
N VAL A 418 2.70 -7.40 22.97
CA VAL A 418 3.08 -8.17 21.77
C VAL A 418 1.90 -8.23 20.82
N ILE A 419 2.18 -8.02 19.53
CA ILE A 419 1.23 -8.14 18.42
C ILE A 419 1.81 -9.17 17.45
N VAL A 420 1.06 -10.23 17.15
CA VAL A 420 1.50 -11.20 16.15
C VAL A 420 1.08 -10.71 14.77
N GLN A 421 2.07 -10.43 13.91
CA GLN A 421 1.85 -9.99 12.53
C GLN A 421 1.77 -11.18 11.59
N VAL A 422 0.63 -11.33 10.93
CA VAL A 422 0.26 -12.47 10.09
C VAL A 422 0.05 -12.00 8.67
N LYS A 423 0.67 -12.66 7.68
CA LYS A 423 0.43 -12.41 6.25
C LYS A 423 -1.04 -12.69 5.89
N ASN A 424 -1.51 -12.06 4.83
CA ASN A 424 -2.89 -12.22 4.35
C ASN A 424 -3.25 -13.69 4.06
N GLY A 425 -2.32 -14.45 3.47
CA GLY A 425 -2.44 -15.89 3.24
C GLY A 425 -1.49 -16.70 4.11
N PRO A 426 -1.60 -18.04 4.11
CA PRO A 426 -0.79 -18.91 4.97
C PRO A 426 0.65 -19.11 4.49
N ILE A 427 0.99 -18.68 3.26
CA ILE A 427 2.33 -18.91 2.70
C ILE A 427 3.09 -17.59 2.48
N ASP A 428 2.88 -16.87 1.37
CA ASP A 428 3.81 -15.79 1.00
C ASP A 428 3.27 -14.83 -0.07
N PHE A 429 2.21 -14.07 0.21
CA PHE A 429 1.72 -12.99 -0.65
C PHE A 429 1.48 -13.38 -2.12
N GLN A 430 1.10 -14.63 -2.38
CA GLN A 430 0.83 -15.10 -3.73
C GLN A 430 -0.33 -14.33 -4.39
N PRO A 431 -0.46 -14.32 -5.71
CA PRO A 431 -1.52 -13.59 -6.40
C PRO A 431 -2.92 -13.89 -5.85
N ARG A 432 -3.16 -15.13 -5.44
CA ARG A 432 -4.32 -15.55 -4.63
C ARG A 432 -3.93 -16.62 -3.64
N GLU A 433 -4.26 -16.39 -2.38
CA GLU A 433 -4.22 -17.36 -1.29
C GLU A 433 -5.56 -17.33 -0.53
N PRO A 434 -5.98 -18.42 0.11
CA PRO A 434 -7.00 -18.31 1.13
C PRO A 434 -6.48 -17.42 2.27
N PHE A 435 -7.36 -16.83 3.08
CA PHE A 435 -6.90 -16.11 4.27
C PHE A 435 -6.14 -17.04 5.23
N SER A 436 -5.15 -16.51 5.96
CA SER A 436 -4.39 -17.30 6.94
C SER A 436 -5.30 -17.81 8.07
N PRO A 437 -5.27 -19.11 8.39
CA PRO A 437 -6.13 -19.69 9.42
C PRO A 437 -5.83 -19.16 10.83
N LEU A 438 -4.70 -18.47 11.06
CA LEU A 438 -4.43 -17.79 12.33
C LEU A 438 -5.45 -16.70 12.63
N PHE A 439 -6.04 -16.06 11.59
CA PHE A 439 -7.15 -15.13 11.78
C PHE A 439 -8.39 -15.90 12.27
N GLY A 440 -8.79 -15.66 13.50
CA GLY A 440 -9.87 -16.38 14.16
C GLY A 440 -9.43 -17.56 15.03
N ALA A 441 -8.20 -18.05 14.89
CA ALA A 441 -7.67 -19.13 15.71
C ALA A 441 -6.92 -18.65 16.96
N MET A 442 -6.56 -17.36 17.05
CA MET A 442 -5.82 -16.76 18.16
C MET A 442 -6.64 -15.64 18.85
N PRO A 443 -7.74 -15.96 19.54
CA PRO A 443 -8.61 -14.96 20.15
C PRO A 443 -7.99 -14.24 21.35
N ALA A 444 -6.97 -14.80 21.98
CA ALA A 444 -6.34 -14.23 23.16
C ALA A 444 -5.12 -13.34 22.83
N THR A 445 -4.59 -13.39 21.60
CA THR A 445 -3.42 -12.63 21.16
C THR A 445 -3.82 -11.54 20.16
N PRO A 446 -3.34 -10.30 20.32
CA PRO A 446 -3.54 -9.26 19.31
C PRO A 446 -2.91 -9.65 17.97
N LEU A 447 -3.67 -9.48 16.89
CA LEU A 447 -3.20 -9.78 15.54
C LEU A 447 -3.06 -8.50 14.72
N MET A 448 -2.06 -8.49 13.83
CA MET A 448 -1.88 -7.49 12.79
C MET A 448 -1.86 -8.18 11.42
N MET A 449 -2.63 -7.67 10.48
CA MET A 449 -2.56 -8.10 9.09
C MET A 449 -1.29 -7.56 8.44
N GLU A 450 -0.54 -8.41 7.75
CA GLU A 450 0.54 -7.97 6.85
C GLU A 450 0.11 -8.16 5.40
N PHE A 451 -0.04 -7.05 4.67
CA PHE A 451 -0.19 -7.05 3.22
C PHE A 451 1.14 -6.70 2.54
N GLN A 452 1.30 -7.10 1.29
CA GLN A 452 2.45 -6.68 0.48
C GLN A 452 1.99 -5.73 -0.62
N VAL A 453 2.48 -4.48 -0.59
CA VAL A 453 2.17 -3.47 -1.60
C VAL A 453 3.15 -3.53 -2.76
N THR A 454 4.32 -4.15 -2.56
CA THR A 454 5.39 -4.26 -3.55
C THR A 454 5.07 -5.15 -4.75
N LYS A 455 4.00 -5.95 -4.72
CA LYS A 455 3.60 -6.85 -5.81
C LYS A 455 4.71 -7.82 -6.26
N GLU A 456 5.46 -8.38 -5.33
CA GLU A 456 6.58 -9.28 -5.58
C GLU A 456 6.22 -10.43 -6.54
N TYR A 457 5.00 -10.96 -6.43
CA TYR A 457 4.49 -12.06 -7.24
C TYR A 457 3.49 -11.60 -8.31
N LEU A 458 3.37 -10.30 -8.55
CA LEU A 458 2.38 -9.70 -9.46
C LEU A 458 3.02 -8.70 -10.44
N GLY A 459 4.27 -8.96 -10.82
CA GLY A 459 4.97 -8.22 -11.88
C GLY A 459 5.50 -6.85 -11.45
N TYR A 460 5.66 -6.57 -10.16
CA TYR A 460 6.23 -5.33 -9.63
C TYR A 460 5.57 -4.07 -10.26
N ALA A 461 6.36 -3.05 -10.61
CA ALA A 461 5.86 -1.84 -11.26
C ALA A 461 5.50 -2.04 -12.75
N THR A 462 5.86 -3.18 -13.36
CA THR A 462 5.61 -3.44 -14.79
C THR A 462 4.15 -3.75 -15.06
N HIS A 463 3.52 -4.56 -14.21
CA HIS A 463 2.13 -4.96 -14.40
C HIS A 463 1.19 -4.04 -13.63
N LEU A 464 0.13 -3.55 -14.29
CA LEU A 464 -0.96 -2.87 -13.64
C LEU A 464 -1.82 -3.90 -12.91
N VAL A 465 -1.73 -3.89 -11.58
CA VAL A 465 -2.53 -4.72 -10.69
C VAL A 465 -2.99 -3.89 -9.50
N TYR A 466 -4.29 -3.70 -9.35
CA TYR A 466 -4.88 -3.00 -8.22
C TYR A 466 -5.12 -3.95 -7.05
N LEU A 467 -4.35 -3.78 -6.00
CA LEU A 467 -4.37 -4.65 -4.81
C LEU A 467 -5.57 -4.40 -3.88
N GLY A 468 -6.30 -3.30 -4.05
CA GLY A 468 -7.48 -3.02 -3.22
C GLY A 468 -8.51 -4.15 -3.23
N THR A 469 -8.64 -4.87 -4.35
CA THR A 469 -9.51 -6.05 -4.46
C THR A 469 -9.02 -7.23 -3.64
N LEU A 470 -7.71 -7.50 -3.64
CA LEU A 470 -7.07 -8.52 -2.79
C LEU A 470 -7.23 -8.19 -1.30
N PHE A 471 -6.96 -6.95 -0.93
CA PHE A 471 -7.08 -6.50 0.46
C PHE A 471 -8.52 -6.64 0.97
N GLN A 472 -9.50 -6.21 0.16
CA GLN A 472 -10.92 -6.34 0.49
C GLN A 472 -11.36 -7.80 0.60
N GLU A 473 -10.97 -8.65 -0.35
CA GLU A 473 -11.28 -10.09 -0.35
C GLU A 473 -10.82 -10.73 0.95
N THR A 474 -9.56 -10.49 1.34
CA THR A 474 -9.00 -11.04 2.59
C THR A 474 -9.71 -10.47 3.83
N LEU A 475 -9.90 -9.15 3.91
CA LEU A 475 -10.49 -8.51 5.09
C LEU A 475 -11.95 -8.89 5.31
N ARG A 476 -12.70 -9.17 4.24
CA ARG A 476 -14.10 -9.59 4.29
C ARG A 476 -14.29 -11.11 4.39
N ALA A 477 -13.23 -11.90 4.22
CA ALA A 477 -13.31 -13.34 4.34
C ALA A 477 -13.85 -13.73 5.74
N ASP A 478 -14.86 -14.64 5.76
CA ASP A 478 -15.48 -15.06 6.99
C ASP A 478 -14.67 -16.19 7.64
N THR A 479 -14.07 -15.93 8.78
CA THR A 479 -13.29 -16.92 9.53
C THR A 479 -14.15 -17.98 10.22
N ARG A 480 -15.46 -17.75 10.39
CA ARG A 480 -16.39 -18.59 11.17
C ARG A 480 -15.91 -18.82 12.61
N ALA A 481 -15.08 -17.94 13.14
CA ALA A 481 -14.55 -18.05 14.50
C ALA A 481 -15.68 -18.07 15.54
N GLY A 482 -15.61 -19.03 16.46
CA GLY A 482 -16.68 -19.23 17.46
C GLY A 482 -18.03 -19.68 16.88
N GLY A 483 -18.05 -20.28 15.66
CA GLY A 483 -19.25 -20.80 15.01
C GLY A 483 -20.22 -19.74 14.47
N ARG A 484 -19.77 -18.50 14.31
CA ARG A 484 -20.56 -17.36 13.80
C ARG A 484 -19.83 -16.64 12.68
N ALA A 485 -20.57 -15.84 11.90
CA ALA A 485 -19.94 -14.96 10.91
C ALA A 485 -18.96 -13.98 11.59
N MET A 486 -17.70 -14.05 11.22
CA MET A 486 -16.61 -13.27 11.79
C MET A 486 -15.61 -12.89 10.68
N PRO A 487 -15.77 -11.74 10.03
CA PRO A 487 -14.79 -11.28 9.05
C PRO A 487 -13.39 -11.17 9.63
N VAL A 488 -12.38 -11.45 8.83
CA VAL A 488 -10.95 -11.26 9.21
C VAL A 488 -10.73 -9.86 9.79
N ALA A 489 -11.29 -8.82 9.18
CA ALA A 489 -11.23 -7.45 9.68
C ALA A 489 -11.60 -7.32 11.17
N ARG A 490 -12.60 -8.09 11.63
CA ARG A 490 -13.03 -8.06 13.03
C ARG A 490 -12.04 -8.70 14.00
N THR A 491 -11.25 -9.66 13.53
CA THR A 491 -10.21 -10.28 14.36
C THR A 491 -9.04 -9.32 14.63
N LEU A 492 -8.90 -8.27 13.80
CA LEU A 492 -7.86 -7.25 13.91
C LEU A 492 -8.25 -6.08 14.83
N GLU A 493 -9.54 -5.89 15.10
CA GLU A 493 -10.02 -4.70 15.86
C GLU A 493 -9.58 -4.73 17.34
N GLY A 494 -8.99 -5.81 17.82
CA GLY A 494 -8.40 -5.89 19.16
C GLY A 494 -9.35 -5.60 20.32
N ALA A 495 -10.65 -5.72 20.10
CA ALA A 495 -11.75 -5.18 20.91
C ALA A 495 -11.89 -5.80 22.30
N GLN A 496 -11.04 -6.73 22.71
CA GLN A 496 -11.06 -7.27 24.05
C GLN A 496 -9.89 -6.72 24.88
N GLN A 497 -10.19 -5.93 25.90
CA GLN A 497 -9.27 -5.57 26.98
C GLN A 497 -8.14 -4.56 26.65
N GLY A 498 -8.35 -3.57 25.74
CA GLY A 498 -7.34 -2.53 25.47
C GLY A 498 -6.13 -3.03 24.66
N ARG A 499 -6.24 -4.17 23.99
CA ARG A 499 -5.22 -4.76 23.11
C ARG A 499 -5.21 -4.07 21.75
N VAL A 500 -4.02 -3.95 21.15
CA VAL A 500 -3.79 -3.16 19.95
C VAL A 500 -3.58 -4.07 18.75
N GLY A 501 -4.53 -4.12 17.83
CA GLY A 501 -4.37 -4.75 16.53
C GLY A 501 -4.11 -3.72 15.42
N GLY A 502 -3.94 -4.17 14.18
CA GLY A 502 -3.67 -3.25 13.08
C GLY A 502 -3.54 -3.88 11.70
N ILE A 503 -3.17 -3.03 10.75
CA ILE A 503 -2.75 -3.42 9.40
C ILE A 503 -1.39 -2.78 9.11
N ALA A 504 -0.47 -3.58 8.58
CA ALA A 504 0.81 -3.13 8.04
C ALA A 504 0.91 -3.52 6.56
N GLY A 505 1.52 -2.66 5.73
CA GLY A 505 1.82 -2.96 4.34
C GLY A 505 3.32 -2.91 4.08
N VAL A 506 3.85 -3.91 3.40
CA VAL A 506 5.22 -3.84 2.87
C VAL A 506 5.25 -2.76 1.79
N ALA A 507 6.01 -1.70 2.03
CA ALA A 507 5.97 -0.48 1.26
C ALA A 507 6.55 -0.66 -0.15
N ASN A 508 5.87 -0.10 -1.16
CA ASN A 508 6.33 0.00 -2.54
C ASN A 508 6.95 1.37 -2.86
N ILE A 509 7.52 2.04 -1.86
CA ILE A 509 7.96 3.43 -1.93
C ILE A 509 9.48 3.46 -2.02
N GLY A 510 9.99 4.20 -3.01
CA GLY A 510 11.42 4.40 -3.23
C GLY A 510 11.74 5.82 -3.72
N ALA A 511 13.00 6.02 -4.15
CA ALA A 511 13.52 7.31 -4.58
C ALA A 511 13.02 7.77 -5.96
N SER A 512 12.28 6.95 -6.71
CA SER A 512 11.66 7.35 -7.97
C SER A 512 10.83 8.60 -7.82
N ARG A 513 10.80 9.44 -8.86
CA ARG A 513 10.08 10.72 -8.81
C ARG A 513 8.61 10.56 -8.47
N ASN A 514 7.93 9.52 -8.99
CA ASN A 514 6.54 9.18 -8.71
C ASN A 514 6.36 8.29 -7.46
N TRP A 515 7.39 8.09 -6.64
CA TRP A 515 7.44 7.29 -5.40
C TRP A 515 7.34 5.78 -5.57
N THR A 516 6.54 5.28 -6.49
CA THR A 516 6.12 3.88 -6.54
C THR A 516 6.46 3.18 -7.85
N GLY A 517 7.28 3.80 -8.69
CA GLY A 517 7.70 3.25 -9.99
C GLY A 517 6.63 3.35 -11.09
N SER A 518 5.35 3.35 -10.77
CA SER A 518 4.25 3.57 -11.72
C SER A 518 3.12 4.39 -11.11
N THR A 519 2.30 5.02 -11.96
CA THR A 519 1.14 5.80 -11.50
C THR A 519 0.12 4.93 -10.76
N PHE A 520 -0.18 3.73 -11.25
CA PHE A 520 -1.18 2.85 -10.65
C PHE A 520 -0.70 2.18 -9.35
N ASP A 521 0.61 2.08 -9.13
CA ASP A 521 1.13 1.58 -7.86
C ASP A 521 0.93 2.58 -6.70
N GLN A 522 0.73 3.86 -7.00
CA GLN A 522 0.26 4.84 -6.02
C GLN A 522 -1.14 4.48 -5.49
N ALA A 523 -2.02 3.92 -6.34
CA ALA A 523 -3.34 3.46 -5.93
C ALA A 523 -3.29 2.33 -4.90
N ASN A 524 -2.27 1.48 -4.95
CA ASN A 524 -2.08 0.39 -4.00
C ASN A 524 -1.68 0.90 -2.61
N TRP A 525 -0.80 1.88 -2.52
CA TRP A 525 -0.50 2.60 -1.28
C TRP A 525 -1.76 3.31 -0.74
N TYR A 526 -2.50 4.02 -1.62
CA TYR A 526 -3.74 4.68 -1.26
C TYR A 526 -4.78 3.70 -0.68
N ALA A 527 -5.00 2.58 -1.35
CA ALA A 527 -5.96 1.56 -0.92
C ALA A 527 -5.59 0.93 0.42
N LEU A 528 -4.30 0.63 0.65
CA LEU A 528 -3.83 0.13 1.92
C LEU A 528 -4.19 1.09 3.06
N GLY A 529 -3.88 2.39 2.92
CA GLY A 529 -4.13 3.37 3.97
C GLY A 529 -5.63 3.56 4.26
N ARG A 530 -6.46 3.60 3.20
CA ARG A 530 -7.91 3.71 3.37
C ARG A 530 -8.52 2.48 4.07
N LEU A 531 -8.08 1.27 3.70
CA LEU A 531 -8.54 0.04 4.34
C LEU A 531 -7.93 -0.16 5.74
N ALA A 532 -6.75 0.37 6.02
CA ALA A 532 -6.22 0.41 7.38
C ALA A 532 -7.01 1.36 8.28
N TRP A 533 -7.58 2.45 7.74
CA TRP A 533 -8.48 3.34 8.45
C TRP A 533 -9.84 2.67 8.74
N ASP A 534 -10.48 2.14 7.71
CA ASP A 534 -11.71 1.34 7.83
C ASP A 534 -11.64 0.09 6.93
N PRO A 535 -11.41 -1.09 7.52
CA PRO A 535 -11.29 -2.35 6.78
C PRO A 535 -12.56 -2.78 6.02
N MET A 536 -13.68 -2.12 6.25
CA MET A 536 -14.96 -2.44 5.61
C MET A 536 -15.28 -1.56 4.40
N LEU A 537 -14.38 -0.61 4.05
CA LEU A 537 -14.54 0.20 2.84
C LEU A 537 -14.58 -0.68 1.57
N ASP A 538 -15.22 -0.14 0.55
CA ASP A 538 -15.33 -0.81 -0.75
C ASP A 538 -14.13 -0.46 -1.64
N ALA A 539 -13.46 -1.46 -2.21
CA ALA A 539 -12.28 -1.29 -3.06
C ALA A 539 -12.58 -0.45 -4.32
N GLY A 540 -13.77 -0.60 -4.89
CA GLY A 540 -14.21 0.21 -6.04
C GLY A 540 -14.45 1.67 -5.67
N ALA A 541 -15.02 1.92 -4.49
CA ALA A 541 -15.18 3.28 -3.97
C ALA A 541 -13.81 3.94 -3.70
N ILE A 542 -12.84 3.21 -3.15
CA ILE A 542 -11.47 3.68 -2.94
C ILE A 542 -10.78 3.97 -4.29
N ALA A 543 -10.93 3.10 -5.27
CA ALA A 543 -10.38 3.31 -6.62
C ALA A 543 -10.96 4.57 -7.27
N ARG A 544 -12.28 4.80 -7.13
CA ARG A 544 -12.95 6.00 -7.63
C ARG A 544 -12.45 7.27 -6.94
N GLU A 545 -12.29 7.22 -5.62
CA GLU A 545 -11.74 8.31 -4.81
C GLU A 545 -10.31 8.67 -5.26
N TRP A 546 -9.45 7.66 -5.43
CA TRP A 546 -8.08 7.85 -5.90
C TRP A 546 -8.02 8.39 -7.34
N ALA A 547 -8.80 7.81 -8.26
CA ALA A 547 -8.81 8.22 -9.67
C ALA A 547 -9.26 9.69 -9.85
N ALA A 548 -10.27 10.10 -9.08
CA ALA A 548 -10.77 11.48 -9.13
C ALA A 548 -9.71 12.50 -8.65
N GLN A 549 -8.96 12.19 -7.60
CA GLN A 549 -7.88 13.03 -7.06
C GLN A 549 -6.64 13.03 -7.97
N THR A 550 -6.30 11.86 -8.51
CA THR A 550 -5.07 11.66 -9.30
C THR A 550 -5.23 12.21 -10.72
N PHE A 551 -6.34 12.01 -11.38
CA PHE A 551 -6.57 12.48 -12.75
C PHE A 551 -7.48 13.71 -12.77
N ALA A 552 -8.76 13.51 -12.62
CA ALA A 552 -9.77 14.56 -12.49
C ALA A 552 -11.10 13.96 -12.01
N PRO A 553 -11.98 14.72 -11.34
CA PRO A 553 -13.33 14.28 -10.97
C PRO A 553 -14.30 14.33 -12.17
N ASP A 554 -13.90 13.66 -13.25
CA ASP A 554 -14.65 13.55 -14.52
C ASP A 554 -15.01 12.08 -14.75
N ALA A 555 -16.29 11.78 -14.85
CA ALA A 555 -16.80 10.42 -15.05
C ALA A 555 -16.22 9.75 -16.31
N ARG A 556 -15.89 10.52 -17.36
CA ARG A 556 -15.26 10.01 -18.59
C ARG A 556 -13.86 9.44 -18.35
N ILE A 557 -13.21 9.85 -17.27
CA ILE A 557 -11.89 9.35 -16.83
C ILE A 557 -12.08 8.31 -15.71
N VAL A 558 -12.84 8.69 -14.69
CA VAL A 558 -12.95 7.90 -13.46
C VAL A 558 -13.55 6.52 -13.71
N GLU A 559 -14.66 6.43 -14.47
CA GLU A 559 -15.35 5.15 -14.67
C GLU A 559 -14.49 4.11 -15.46
N PRO A 560 -13.87 4.46 -16.60
CA PRO A 560 -12.97 3.52 -17.28
C PRO A 560 -11.74 3.13 -16.45
N VAL A 561 -11.13 4.09 -15.75
CA VAL A 561 -9.97 3.82 -14.87
C VAL A 561 -10.36 2.85 -13.76
N VAL A 562 -11.49 3.05 -13.10
CA VAL A 562 -11.98 2.16 -12.04
C VAL A 562 -12.32 0.78 -12.60
N ALA A 563 -12.97 0.69 -13.74
CA ALA A 563 -13.28 -0.59 -14.39
C ALA A 563 -12.00 -1.39 -14.68
N MET A 564 -10.98 -0.74 -15.23
CA MET A 564 -9.67 -1.32 -15.47
C MET A 564 -8.99 -1.78 -14.16
N MET A 565 -8.96 -0.94 -13.13
CA MET A 565 -8.38 -1.28 -11.83
C MET A 565 -9.05 -2.51 -11.22
N MET A 566 -10.39 -2.53 -11.17
CA MET A 566 -11.15 -3.61 -10.52
C MET A 566 -10.97 -4.97 -11.20
N GLY A 567 -10.75 -5.00 -12.52
CA GLY A 567 -10.50 -6.25 -13.26
C GLY A 567 -9.03 -6.69 -13.29
N SER A 568 -8.09 -5.81 -12.95
CA SER A 568 -6.66 -6.01 -13.20
C SER A 568 -6.04 -7.17 -12.41
N ARG A 569 -6.46 -7.38 -11.15
CA ARG A 569 -5.96 -8.50 -10.34
C ARG A 569 -6.43 -9.84 -10.89
N GLU A 570 -7.71 -9.97 -11.24
CA GLU A 570 -8.23 -11.22 -11.80
C GLU A 570 -7.54 -11.57 -13.12
N ALA A 571 -7.29 -10.57 -13.98
CA ALA A 571 -6.49 -10.76 -15.18
C ALA A 571 -5.10 -11.32 -14.86
N ALA A 572 -4.41 -10.78 -13.84
CA ALA A 572 -3.09 -11.28 -13.43
C ALA A 572 -3.16 -12.69 -12.85
N VAL A 573 -4.12 -13.00 -11.99
CA VAL A 573 -4.33 -14.34 -11.46
C VAL A 573 -4.55 -15.33 -12.62
N ASP A 574 -5.37 -14.99 -13.59
CA ASP A 574 -5.69 -15.87 -14.72
C ASP A 574 -4.46 -16.20 -15.58
N TYR A 575 -3.62 -15.22 -15.92
CA TYR A 575 -2.43 -15.54 -16.73
C TYR A 575 -1.22 -16.04 -15.93
N MET A 576 -1.22 -15.93 -14.58
CA MET A 576 -0.11 -16.39 -13.74
C MET A 576 -0.43 -17.67 -12.97
N THR A 577 -1.50 -17.66 -12.16
CA THR A 577 -1.78 -18.67 -11.14
C THR A 577 -3.27 -19.00 -11.04
N PRO A 578 -3.92 -19.40 -12.13
CA PRO A 578 -5.36 -19.67 -12.14
C PRO A 578 -5.75 -20.85 -11.23
N LEU A 579 -7.01 -20.86 -10.80
CA LEU A 579 -7.66 -21.95 -10.07
C LEU A 579 -7.00 -22.32 -8.73
N GLY A 580 -6.23 -21.42 -8.12
CA GLY A 580 -5.53 -21.65 -6.85
C GLY A 580 -4.12 -22.20 -7.00
N LEU A 581 -3.57 -22.26 -8.21
CA LEU A 581 -2.14 -22.45 -8.42
C LEU A 581 -1.35 -21.29 -7.77
N HIS A 582 -0.12 -21.56 -7.37
CA HIS A 582 0.73 -20.57 -6.71
C HIS A 582 2.21 -20.95 -6.85
N HIS A 583 3.12 -20.01 -6.56
CA HIS A 583 4.58 -20.18 -6.68
C HIS A 583 5.02 -20.63 -8.09
N MET A 584 4.38 -20.11 -9.13
CA MET A 584 4.69 -20.43 -10.52
C MET A 584 5.82 -19.57 -11.09
N MET A 585 6.36 -18.65 -10.29
CA MET A 585 7.34 -17.62 -10.65
C MET A 585 8.74 -18.18 -10.74
N GLY A 586 9.58 -17.50 -11.51
CA GLY A 586 11.04 -17.69 -11.49
C GLY A 586 11.60 -17.40 -10.09
N THR A 587 12.68 -18.11 -9.75
CA THR A 587 13.30 -18.01 -8.43
C THR A 587 14.14 -16.73 -8.28
N GLY A 588 14.48 -16.41 -7.05
CA GLY A 588 15.28 -15.25 -6.69
C GLY A 588 14.45 -13.98 -6.66
N HIS A 589 14.30 -13.31 -7.78
CA HIS A 589 13.51 -12.07 -7.88
C HIS A 589 12.00 -12.28 -8.08
N HIS A 590 11.50 -13.52 -8.22
CA HIS A 590 10.08 -13.89 -8.38
C HIS A 590 9.36 -13.27 -9.59
N TYR A 591 10.10 -12.98 -10.67
CA TYR A 591 9.55 -12.41 -11.90
C TYR A 591 9.55 -13.42 -13.03
N GLY A 592 8.47 -13.48 -13.79
CA GLY A 592 8.31 -14.39 -14.91
C GLY A 592 7.96 -15.83 -14.52
N PRO A 593 7.45 -16.63 -15.49
CA PRO A 593 7.05 -18.01 -15.27
C PRO A 593 8.26 -18.94 -15.19
N ALA A 594 8.25 -19.86 -14.23
CA ALA A 594 9.19 -20.97 -14.14
C ALA A 594 8.59 -22.22 -13.48
N PRO A 595 7.42 -22.71 -13.93
CA PRO A 595 6.74 -23.82 -13.28
C PRO A 595 7.56 -25.12 -13.24
N TRP A 596 8.58 -25.25 -14.07
CA TRP A 596 9.46 -26.44 -14.19
C TRP A 596 10.55 -26.52 -13.12
N VAL A 597 10.77 -25.47 -12.31
CA VAL A 597 11.85 -25.46 -11.32
C VAL A 597 11.52 -26.40 -10.17
N GLY A 598 12.44 -27.36 -9.90
CA GLY A 598 12.26 -28.41 -8.91
C GLY A 598 13.55 -28.87 -8.27
N ASP A 599 14.68 -28.14 -8.45
CA ASP A 599 16.03 -28.54 -8.04
C ASP A 599 16.70 -27.58 -7.04
N LEU A 600 15.93 -26.66 -6.45
CA LEU A 600 16.44 -25.76 -5.42
C LEU A 600 16.72 -26.51 -4.12
N ALA A 601 17.60 -25.95 -3.30
CA ALA A 601 18.10 -26.53 -2.06
C ALA A 601 17.02 -26.89 -1.03
N ARG A 602 15.89 -26.18 -1.03
CA ARG A 602 14.72 -26.49 -0.21
C ARG A 602 13.56 -26.86 -1.11
N ALA A 603 12.83 -27.90 -0.76
CA ALA A 603 11.66 -28.33 -1.52
C ALA A 603 10.60 -27.22 -1.61
N ASP A 604 10.32 -26.53 -0.49
CA ASP A 604 9.34 -25.46 -0.38
C ASP A 604 9.79 -24.11 -1.01
N TRP A 605 10.87 -24.11 -1.77
CA TRP A 605 11.24 -23.03 -2.68
C TRP A 605 10.91 -23.33 -4.14
N ASN A 606 10.58 -24.58 -4.45
CA ASN A 606 10.37 -25.04 -5.81
C ASN A 606 8.90 -24.91 -6.26
N PRO A 607 8.62 -24.31 -7.42
CA PRO A 607 7.29 -24.35 -8.03
C PRO A 607 6.68 -25.75 -8.12
N THR A 608 7.48 -26.78 -8.48
CA THR A 608 7.01 -28.17 -8.60
C THR A 608 6.49 -28.75 -7.27
N TYR A 609 7.00 -28.28 -6.13
CA TYR A 609 6.50 -28.65 -4.82
C TYR A 609 5.05 -28.17 -4.59
N TYR A 610 4.69 -27.02 -5.13
CA TYR A 610 3.38 -26.41 -4.91
C TYR A 610 2.32 -26.92 -5.87
N HIS A 611 2.59 -26.92 -7.19
CA HIS A 611 1.57 -27.33 -8.16
C HIS A 611 1.47 -28.84 -8.34
N ARG A 612 2.50 -29.62 -7.98
CA ARG A 612 2.54 -31.09 -8.06
C ARG A 612 2.00 -31.67 -9.35
N ALA A 613 2.20 -30.99 -10.48
CA ALA A 613 1.74 -31.47 -11.76
C ALA A 613 2.46 -32.77 -12.13
N ALA A 614 1.70 -33.79 -12.42
CA ALA A 614 2.12 -35.12 -12.87
C ALA A 614 1.20 -35.64 -14.00
N ARG A 615 1.43 -36.85 -14.48
CA ARG A 615 0.57 -37.41 -15.54
C ARG A 615 -0.88 -37.59 -15.11
N ASP A 616 -1.10 -37.88 -13.86
CA ASP A 616 -2.40 -38.21 -13.26
C ASP A 616 -3.16 -36.96 -12.77
N GLY A 617 -2.50 -35.81 -12.59
CA GLY A 617 -3.18 -34.62 -12.08
C GLY A 617 -2.28 -33.44 -11.75
N ILE A 618 -2.90 -32.45 -11.11
CA ILE A 618 -2.28 -31.19 -10.70
C ILE A 618 -2.94 -30.65 -9.41
N GLY A 619 -2.20 -29.84 -8.64
CA GLY A 619 -2.65 -29.20 -7.41
C GLY A 619 -2.11 -29.89 -6.17
N PHE A 620 -2.25 -29.24 -5.01
CA PHE A 620 -1.76 -29.75 -3.73
C PHE A 620 -2.90 -30.32 -2.89
N ASP A 621 -2.86 -31.61 -2.53
CA ASP A 621 -3.84 -32.19 -1.63
C ASP A 621 -3.58 -31.73 -0.19
N ARG A 622 -4.38 -30.77 0.26
CA ARG A 622 -4.40 -30.23 1.63
C ARG A 622 -5.62 -30.70 2.43
N THR A 623 -6.36 -31.67 1.88
CA THR A 623 -7.49 -32.33 2.55
C THR A 623 -7.01 -33.38 3.55
N ALA A 624 -7.92 -34.10 4.20
CA ALA A 624 -7.62 -35.17 5.14
C ALA A 624 -6.85 -36.34 4.51
N SER A 625 -6.90 -36.54 3.19
CA SER A 625 -6.09 -37.53 2.46
C SER A 625 -4.64 -37.10 2.26
N GLY A 626 -4.40 -35.80 2.21
CA GLY A 626 -3.09 -35.19 2.05
C GLY A 626 -2.49 -34.62 3.35
N SER A 627 -2.07 -33.33 3.34
CA SER A 627 -1.46 -32.68 4.51
C SER A 627 -2.45 -32.33 5.64
N ASN A 628 -3.76 -32.36 5.35
CA ASN A 628 -4.82 -32.01 6.28
C ASN A 628 -4.79 -30.53 6.76
N ALA A 629 -4.18 -29.62 6.01
CA ALA A 629 -4.14 -28.20 6.37
C ALA A 629 -5.55 -27.58 6.43
N VAL A 630 -6.54 -28.16 5.74
CA VAL A 630 -7.96 -27.73 5.87
C VAL A 630 -8.48 -27.79 7.29
N ALA A 631 -7.95 -28.69 8.15
CA ALA A 631 -8.35 -28.82 9.54
C ALA A 631 -7.94 -27.62 10.42
N GLN A 632 -7.09 -26.72 9.91
CA GLN A 632 -6.71 -25.48 10.61
C GLN A 632 -7.79 -24.40 10.54
N TYR A 633 -8.76 -24.54 9.64
CA TYR A 633 -9.91 -23.63 9.51
C TYR A 633 -11.05 -24.05 10.44
N ALA A 634 -11.97 -23.13 10.72
CA ALA A 634 -13.15 -23.46 11.49
C ALA A 634 -13.92 -24.65 10.89
N PRO A 635 -14.56 -25.51 11.70
CA PRO A 635 -15.13 -26.80 11.23
C PRO A 635 -16.06 -26.71 10.04
N GLU A 636 -16.83 -25.61 9.91
CA GLU A 636 -17.74 -25.38 8.78
C GLU A 636 -16.96 -25.11 7.49
N LEU A 637 -15.90 -24.27 7.56
CA LEU A 637 -15.03 -23.99 6.43
C LEU A 637 -14.21 -25.21 6.05
N ALA A 638 -13.66 -25.93 7.04
CA ALA A 638 -12.91 -27.14 6.80
C ALA A 638 -13.73 -28.17 6.01
N ARG A 639 -15.02 -28.38 6.37
CA ARG A 639 -15.90 -29.26 5.60
C ARG A 639 -16.13 -28.81 4.17
N ARG A 640 -16.30 -27.49 3.97
CA ARG A 640 -16.47 -26.90 2.62
C ARG A 640 -15.20 -27.06 1.77
N LEU A 641 -14.04 -26.85 2.36
CA LEU A 641 -12.74 -26.94 1.67
C LEU A 641 -12.25 -28.38 1.50
N GLN A 642 -12.83 -29.34 2.21
CA GLN A 642 -12.53 -30.77 2.13
C GLN A 642 -13.05 -31.40 0.83
N ASP A 643 -14.12 -30.86 0.24
CA ASP A 643 -14.80 -31.40 -0.92
C ASP A 643 -14.55 -30.48 -2.13
N PRO A 644 -13.94 -30.98 -3.24
CA PRO A 644 -13.69 -30.19 -4.42
C PRO A 644 -14.97 -29.60 -5.04
N ALA A 645 -16.12 -30.24 -4.87
CA ALA A 645 -17.41 -29.75 -5.39
C ALA A 645 -17.92 -28.50 -4.64
N THR A 646 -17.47 -28.28 -3.40
CA THR A 646 -17.87 -27.12 -2.57
C THR A 646 -16.75 -26.12 -2.33
N THR A 647 -15.52 -26.48 -2.69
CA THR A 647 -14.37 -25.56 -2.67
C THR A 647 -14.57 -24.47 -3.73
N PRO A 648 -14.35 -23.17 -3.41
CA PRO A 648 -14.39 -22.12 -4.41
C PRO A 648 -13.45 -22.42 -5.57
N PRO A 649 -13.90 -22.28 -6.83
CA PRO A 649 -13.07 -22.61 -8.01
C PRO A 649 -11.69 -21.92 -8.01
N GLU A 650 -11.64 -20.68 -7.53
CA GLU A 650 -10.42 -19.89 -7.44
C GLU A 650 -9.41 -20.40 -6.41
N LEU A 651 -9.77 -21.37 -5.56
CA LEU A 651 -8.92 -22.02 -4.57
C LEU A 651 -8.83 -23.54 -4.77
N LEU A 652 -9.38 -24.06 -5.88
CA LEU A 652 -9.53 -25.50 -6.10
C LEU A 652 -8.20 -26.24 -6.02
N LEU A 653 -7.21 -25.81 -6.79
CA LEU A 653 -5.88 -26.45 -6.86
C LEU A 653 -4.96 -26.05 -5.68
N TRP A 654 -5.39 -25.09 -4.88
CA TRP A 654 -4.75 -24.83 -3.58
C TRP A 654 -5.01 -25.98 -2.59
N PHE A 655 -6.23 -26.50 -2.57
CA PHE A 655 -6.63 -27.50 -1.58
C PHE A 655 -6.67 -28.93 -2.13
N HIS A 656 -6.76 -29.13 -3.45
CA HIS A 656 -6.97 -30.45 -4.05
C HIS A 656 -5.93 -30.75 -5.12
N HIS A 657 -5.49 -32.03 -5.15
CA HIS A 657 -4.84 -32.62 -6.30
C HIS A 657 -5.89 -33.34 -7.14
N LEU A 658 -6.10 -32.88 -8.37
CA LEU A 658 -7.20 -33.37 -9.21
C LEU A 658 -6.69 -33.91 -10.56
N PRO A 659 -7.34 -34.96 -11.12
CA PRO A 659 -6.99 -35.43 -12.43
C PRO A 659 -7.30 -34.39 -13.51
N TRP A 660 -6.54 -34.44 -14.61
CA TRP A 660 -6.66 -33.45 -15.69
C TRP A 660 -8.02 -33.46 -16.40
N ASP A 661 -8.75 -34.57 -16.33
CA ASP A 661 -10.10 -34.76 -16.90
C ASP A 661 -11.23 -34.49 -15.87
N TYR A 662 -10.88 -34.02 -14.66
CA TYR A 662 -11.88 -33.64 -13.67
C TYR A 662 -12.90 -32.67 -14.28
N ALA A 663 -14.19 -32.98 -14.10
CA ALA A 663 -15.29 -32.20 -14.67
C ALA A 663 -15.52 -30.93 -13.86
N MET A 664 -15.22 -29.78 -14.45
CA MET A 664 -15.44 -28.46 -13.84
C MET A 664 -16.92 -28.06 -13.95
N PRO A 665 -17.41 -27.16 -13.06
CA PRO A 665 -18.79 -26.65 -13.14
C PRO A 665 -19.14 -25.99 -14.49
N SER A 666 -18.15 -25.51 -15.23
CA SER A 666 -18.31 -24.96 -16.59
C SER A 666 -18.64 -26.01 -17.65
N GLY A 667 -18.58 -27.29 -17.31
CA GLY A 667 -18.70 -28.43 -18.25
C GLY A 667 -17.42 -28.78 -19.01
N ARG A 668 -16.30 -28.06 -18.74
CA ARG A 668 -14.98 -28.39 -19.31
C ARG A 668 -14.25 -29.39 -18.42
N THR A 669 -13.21 -30.04 -18.97
CA THR A 669 -12.22 -30.73 -18.15
C THR A 669 -11.33 -29.70 -17.44
N LEU A 670 -10.69 -30.07 -16.33
CA LEU A 670 -9.73 -29.21 -15.59
C LEU A 670 -8.64 -28.67 -16.52
N TRP A 671 -8.09 -29.51 -17.42
CA TRP A 671 -7.12 -29.07 -18.43
C TRP A 671 -7.66 -27.98 -19.35
N ALA A 672 -8.87 -28.17 -19.87
CA ALA A 672 -9.50 -27.18 -20.74
C ALA A 672 -9.87 -25.89 -19.99
N GLU A 673 -10.26 -25.99 -18.73
CA GLU A 673 -10.56 -24.82 -17.89
C GLU A 673 -9.30 -24.02 -17.58
N LEU A 674 -8.21 -24.71 -17.20
CA LEU A 674 -6.92 -24.07 -16.92
C LEU A 674 -6.41 -23.29 -18.15
N VAL A 675 -6.47 -23.89 -19.34
CA VAL A 675 -6.09 -23.23 -20.59
C VAL A 675 -6.99 -22.02 -20.87
N ALA A 676 -8.29 -22.15 -20.64
CA ALA A 676 -9.24 -21.05 -20.85
C ALA A 676 -8.97 -19.85 -19.92
N HIS A 677 -8.56 -20.08 -18.66
CA HIS A 677 -8.16 -19.02 -17.75
C HIS A 677 -6.91 -18.30 -18.27
N TYR A 678 -5.87 -19.02 -18.68
CA TYR A 678 -4.68 -18.41 -19.29
C TYR A 678 -5.03 -17.54 -20.51
N ASP A 679 -5.88 -18.02 -21.41
CA ASP A 679 -6.34 -17.26 -22.58
C ASP A 679 -7.16 -16.02 -22.16
N HIS A 680 -8.02 -16.18 -21.18
CA HIS A 680 -8.84 -15.07 -20.63
C HIS A 680 -7.97 -13.97 -20.04
N GLY A 681 -6.98 -14.31 -19.21
CA GLY A 681 -6.07 -13.34 -18.61
C GLY A 681 -5.34 -12.48 -19.65
N VAL A 682 -4.83 -13.13 -20.72
CA VAL A 682 -4.20 -12.43 -21.85
C VAL A 682 -5.19 -11.47 -22.54
N ALA A 683 -6.42 -11.92 -22.78
CA ALA A 683 -7.45 -11.09 -23.41
C ALA A 683 -7.84 -9.90 -22.54
N GLN A 684 -7.90 -10.07 -21.23
CA GLN A 684 -8.21 -8.98 -20.30
C GLN A 684 -7.11 -7.90 -20.30
N VAL A 685 -5.83 -8.26 -20.35
CA VAL A 685 -4.74 -7.26 -20.45
C VAL A 685 -4.85 -6.46 -21.76
N ALA A 686 -5.17 -7.13 -22.89
CA ALA A 686 -5.40 -6.44 -24.14
C ALA A 686 -6.61 -5.47 -24.06
N HIS A 687 -7.66 -5.87 -23.35
CA HIS A 687 -8.82 -5.01 -23.11
C HIS A 687 -8.45 -3.79 -22.24
N MET A 688 -7.68 -3.99 -21.18
CA MET A 688 -7.17 -2.89 -20.32
C MET A 688 -6.35 -1.88 -21.14
N GLN A 689 -5.48 -2.36 -22.04
CA GLN A 689 -4.72 -1.48 -22.94
C GLN A 689 -5.64 -0.65 -23.84
N ALA A 690 -6.64 -1.28 -24.46
CA ALA A 690 -7.58 -0.56 -25.33
C ALA A 690 -8.41 0.49 -24.56
N GLN A 691 -8.80 0.18 -23.31
CA GLN A 691 -9.46 1.15 -22.42
C GLN A 691 -8.56 2.33 -22.11
N TRP A 692 -7.28 2.08 -21.80
CA TRP A 692 -6.31 3.14 -21.53
C TRP A 692 -6.03 4.01 -22.76
N ASP A 693 -5.87 3.39 -23.94
CA ASP A 693 -5.63 4.09 -25.19
C ASP A 693 -6.76 5.08 -25.52
N ALA A 694 -8.00 4.72 -25.23
CA ALA A 694 -9.15 5.60 -25.40
C ALA A 694 -9.12 6.86 -24.49
N LEU A 695 -8.39 6.81 -23.40
CA LEU A 695 -8.25 7.94 -22.45
C LEU A 695 -7.17 8.94 -22.86
N LYS A 696 -6.40 8.69 -23.92
CA LYS A 696 -5.31 9.58 -24.39
C LYS A 696 -5.66 11.06 -24.45
N PRO A 697 -6.81 11.49 -25.00
CA PRO A 697 -7.16 12.91 -25.09
C PRO A 697 -7.53 13.54 -23.73
N LEU A 698 -7.70 12.75 -22.67
CA LEU A 698 -8.22 13.20 -21.38
C LEU A 698 -7.15 13.17 -20.26
N ILE A 699 -6.04 12.46 -20.47
CA ILE A 699 -4.94 12.29 -19.51
C ILE A 699 -3.74 13.12 -19.99
N ASP A 700 -2.94 13.65 -19.07
CA ASP A 700 -1.68 14.30 -19.43
C ASP A 700 -0.75 13.31 -20.14
N ALA A 701 0.01 13.82 -21.10
CA ALA A 701 0.78 13.00 -22.03
C ALA A 701 1.77 12.07 -21.32
N ARG A 702 2.46 12.58 -20.30
CA ARG A 702 3.51 11.82 -19.60
C ARG A 702 2.96 10.60 -18.87
N ARG A 703 1.90 10.75 -18.06
CA ARG A 703 1.30 9.61 -17.34
C ARG A 703 0.57 8.66 -18.28
N TRP A 704 -0.06 9.21 -19.34
CA TRP A 704 -0.68 8.36 -20.36
C TRP A 704 0.38 7.47 -21.03
N GLU A 705 1.51 8.05 -21.46
CA GLU A 705 2.55 7.34 -22.19
C GLU A 705 3.25 6.28 -21.29
N ASP A 706 3.65 6.64 -20.05
CA ASP A 706 4.24 5.68 -19.10
C ASP A 706 3.32 4.47 -18.87
N THR A 707 2.04 4.71 -18.65
CA THR A 707 1.07 3.62 -18.42
C THR A 707 0.82 2.80 -19.69
N ALA A 708 0.74 3.44 -20.87
CA ALA A 708 0.56 2.74 -22.14
C ALA A 708 1.73 1.80 -22.45
N GLN A 709 2.97 2.23 -22.21
CA GLN A 709 4.17 1.40 -22.37
C GLN A 709 4.16 0.21 -21.41
N ARG A 710 3.79 0.40 -20.15
CA ARG A 710 3.69 -0.70 -19.17
C ARG A 710 2.60 -1.70 -19.53
N LEU A 711 1.45 -1.25 -19.98
CA LEU A 711 0.38 -2.15 -20.45
C LEU A 711 0.79 -2.93 -21.71
N ALA A 712 1.52 -2.30 -22.63
CA ALA A 712 2.07 -3.01 -23.79
C ALA A 712 3.05 -4.11 -23.35
N GLN A 713 3.95 -3.83 -22.41
CA GLN A 713 4.85 -4.83 -21.84
C GLN A 713 4.08 -5.91 -21.08
N GLN A 714 3.12 -5.56 -20.24
CA GLN A 714 2.27 -6.53 -19.53
C GLN A 714 1.54 -7.46 -20.49
N ARG A 715 1.09 -6.95 -21.65
CA ARG A 715 0.43 -7.79 -22.67
C ARG A 715 1.38 -8.82 -23.28
N GLU A 716 2.62 -8.43 -23.57
CA GLU A 716 3.66 -9.35 -24.05
C GLU A 716 3.99 -10.39 -22.99
N GLU A 717 4.13 -9.96 -21.75
CA GLU A 717 4.46 -10.83 -20.63
C GLU A 717 3.31 -11.75 -20.23
N ALA A 718 2.05 -11.32 -20.32
CA ALA A 718 0.90 -12.20 -20.14
C ALA A 718 0.87 -13.33 -21.16
N LEU A 719 1.25 -13.06 -22.42
CA LEU A 719 1.44 -14.09 -23.45
C LEU A 719 2.59 -15.03 -23.09
N TRP A 720 3.72 -14.49 -22.63
CA TRP A 720 4.84 -15.29 -22.15
C TRP A 720 4.44 -16.22 -21.00
N TRP A 721 3.75 -15.71 -19.98
CA TRP A 721 3.23 -16.51 -18.87
C TRP A 721 2.32 -17.65 -19.35
N ARG A 722 1.31 -17.31 -20.15
CA ARG A 722 0.39 -18.27 -20.74
C ARG A 722 1.12 -19.37 -21.52
N ASP A 723 1.97 -18.97 -22.46
CA ASP A 723 2.63 -19.89 -23.37
C ASP A 723 3.62 -20.81 -22.63
N ALA A 724 4.40 -20.28 -21.70
CA ALA A 724 5.34 -21.03 -20.89
C ALA A 724 4.63 -22.07 -20.00
N CYS A 725 3.57 -21.66 -19.29
CA CYS A 725 2.82 -22.57 -18.42
C CYS A 725 2.08 -23.64 -19.20
N ILE A 726 1.41 -23.29 -20.31
CA ILE A 726 0.73 -24.25 -21.16
C ILE A 726 1.72 -25.25 -21.78
N ALA A 727 2.88 -24.79 -22.30
CA ALA A 727 3.92 -25.66 -22.84
C ALA A 727 4.42 -26.65 -21.79
N TYR A 728 4.67 -26.18 -20.56
CA TYR A 728 5.10 -27.04 -19.47
C TYR A 728 4.04 -28.08 -19.08
N PHE A 729 2.82 -27.66 -18.77
CA PHE A 729 1.78 -28.60 -18.33
C PHE A 729 1.41 -29.61 -19.43
N LYS A 730 1.40 -29.17 -20.68
CA LYS A 730 1.25 -30.09 -21.83
C LYS A 730 2.36 -31.14 -21.90
N SER A 731 3.60 -30.76 -21.59
CA SER A 731 4.73 -31.71 -21.56
C SER A 731 4.59 -32.75 -20.43
N VAL A 732 4.00 -32.33 -19.30
CA VAL A 732 3.78 -33.17 -18.12
C VAL A 732 2.61 -34.14 -18.34
N ASN A 733 1.45 -33.65 -18.78
CA ASN A 733 0.23 -34.44 -18.90
C ASN A 733 0.14 -35.25 -20.23
N GLY A 734 0.88 -34.83 -21.26
CA GLY A 734 0.84 -35.46 -22.58
C GLY A 734 -0.46 -35.28 -23.36
N LEU A 735 -1.37 -34.43 -22.92
CA LEU A 735 -2.68 -34.21 -23.52
C LEU A 735 -2.61 -33.26 -24.72
N ALA A 736 -3.54 -33.41 -25.65
CA ALA A 736 -3.75 -32.44 -26.72
C ALA A 736 -4.27 -31.10 -26.14
N LEU A 737 -3.97 -30.01 -26.82
CA LEU A 737 -4.59 -28.72 -26.48
C LEU A 737 -6.10 -28.78 -26.74
N PRO A 738 -6.93 -28.12 -25.94
CA PRO A 738 -8.36 -28.00 -26.17
C PRO A 738 -8.66 -27.42 -27.57
N PRO A 739 -9.75 -27.83 -28.23
CA PRO A 739 -10.11 -27.29 -29.53
C PRO A 739 -10.24 -25.79 -29.55
N GLY A 740 -9.69 -25.11 -30.57
CA GLY A 740 -9.71 -23.67 -30.74
C GLY A 740 -8.61 -22.92 -29.92
N THR A 741 -7.82 -23.63 -29.12
CA THR A 741 -6.71 -23.04 -28.38
C THR A 741 -5.53 -22.72 -29.30
N ARG A 742 -5.02 -21.49 -29.22
CA ARG A 742 -3.76 -21.13 -29.88
C ARG A 742 -2.60 -21.88 -29.20
N ALA A 743 -1.79 -22.59 -30.01
CA ALA A 743 -0.58 -23.21 -29.48
C ALA A 743 0.41 -22.18 -28.93
N PRO A 744 1.24 -22.54 -27.91
CA PRO A 744 2.39 -21.73 -27.52
C PRO A 744 3.27 -21.36 -28.71
N ALA A 745 3.77 -20.15 -28.75
CA ALA A 745 4.56 -19.61 -29.86
C ALA A 745 5.91 -20.34 -30.03
N HIS A 746 6.45 -20.89 -28.94
CA HIS A 746 7.74 -21.58 -28.90
C HIS A 746 7.61 -22.91 -28.15
N PRO A 747 8.53 -23.88 -28.38
CA PRO A 747 8.61 -25.09 -27.57
C PRO A 747 9.06 -24.78 -26.14
N LEU A 748 8.86 -25.71 -25.19
CA LEU A 748 9.16 -25.53 -23.76
C LEU A 748 10.62 -25.13 -23.51
N GLU A 749 11.55 -25.74 -24.25
CA GLU A 749 12.99 -25.50 -24.12
C GLU A 749 13.37 -24.03 -24.37
N TYR A 750 12.62 -23.34 -25.25
CA TYR A 750 12.81 -21.91 -25.46
C TYR A 750 12.56 -21.12 -24.17
N TYR A 751 11.44 -21.37 -23.49
CA TYR A 751 11.07 -20.69 -22.26
C TYR A 751 12.02 -21.03 -21.12
N GLN A 752 12.45 -22.29 -21.03
CA GLN A 752 13.42 -22.74 -20.04
C GLN A 752 14.83 -22.15 -20.26
N ALA A 753 15.16 -21.77 -21.48
CA ALA A 753 16.46 -21.17 -21.83
C ALA A 753 16.52 -19.66 -21.56
N LEU A 754 15.39 -18.98 -21.37
CA LEU A 754 15.36 -17.56 -21.07
C LEU A 754 16.12 -17.25 -19.77
N ARG A 755 16.89 -16.17 -19.79
CA ARG A 755 17.64 -15.69 -18.63
C ARG A 755 17.36 -14.22 -18.42
N PHE A 756 16.86 -13.88 -17.25
CA PHE A 756 16.62 -12.53 -16.80
C PHE A 756 17.08 -12.45 -15.33
N PRO A 757 18.32 -12.00 -15.09
CA PRO A 757 18.93 -12.03 -13.76
C PRO A 757 18.26 -11.08 -12.75
N TYR A 758 17.50 -10.11 -13.25
CA TYR A 758 16.82 -9.11 -12.42
C TYR A 758 15.37 -8.95 -12.84
N ALA A 759 14.50 -8.66 -11.87
CA ALA A 759 13.17 -8.16 -12.15
C ALA A 759 13.26 -6.69 -12.67
N PRO A 760 12.36 -6.26 -13.58
CA PRO A 760 12.32 -4.86 -14.02
C PRO A 760 12.15 -3.90 -12.83
N GLY A 761 13.03 -2.89 -12.77
CA GLY A 761 13.04 -1.92 -11.68
C GLY A 761 13.68 -2.39 -10.38
N HIS A 762 14.14 -3.62 -10.29
CA HIS A 762 14.89 -4.16 -9.17
C HIS A 762 16.39 -3.97 -9.44
N GLY A 763 17.01 -3.07 -8.71
CA GLY A 763 18.42 -2.75 -8.82
C GLY A 763 19.27 -3.43 -7.76
#